data_658013444d15d5ad564ec91243810e3b
#
_entry.id   658013444d15d5ad564ec91243810e3b
#
_cell.length_a   1.000
_cell.length_b   1.000
_cell.length_c   1.000
_cell.angle_alpha   90.00
_cell.angle_beta   90.00
_cell.angle_gamma   90.00
#
_symmetry.space_group_name_H-M   'P 1'
#
loop_
_entity.id
_entity.type
_entity.pdbx_description
1 polymer ?
#
loop_
_entity_poly.entity_id
_entity_poly.type
_entity_poly.pdbx_seq_one_letter_code
_entity_poly.pdbx_strand_id
1 'polypeptide(L)'
;MKYFLSISLFLSLVIKPSAQQSFSLDTLLVQTTRIPLKDSETGRSISILTKEQIQQLPATTFYELLQTICGVEVQSRGGFGVQGDIVMRGSTFSQVLVLIDGMKINDPLTGHFNCYVPVSNMEIERIEVLKGAGASMYGPDAVGGVINIITKGFDSLKKGTTSTGSINYGDNNLISSTASLFHKSNKFYLGLGVSINKSDGDSIFPVALNDTITLEGYRNYFDIKNISLSAGFKINDLWELKFRSSILSSDFNARYFYTSYASDKSTELTSNWFNRVQLLRKTERGSLLDINASYKRSSDEFLYTPTSETNIHKMNYLNLTVNSSNEINEKIKLKYGAQADLRKIESNDRGNHSDYHFGAYFMGVYKSNNLVLTAVAREDYDQNYGFEFCPQINAAYNISKVVLRASAGKSIRAADYTERYNNNLALKTYLRLGNPNLTAERGWSEEIGINYYPLKNTLFKATIFSRQSNNIIDYILTNESEIGSISDVGSLTSGADYLFAKNVKNVNVNGFELELNTKFLLSESSTLDWQIGYTYTDITNDNLGIYLSSFAKHLVNSQVILKYNSFQFSLSGLFKERNTQIAESISKELKSSYALLNARLGYGFLDNKLSINIQILNLTDTKYQNILGAKMPGRWLMGGISWNFN
;
A
#
# COMPACT_ATOMS: atom_id res chain seq x y z
N MET A 1 4.52 24.25 -10.15
CA MET A 1 6.00 24.26 -10.06
C MET A 1 6.57 25.55 -9.49
N LYS A 2 6.23 26.76 -9.98
CA LYS A 2 6.81 28.02 -9.46
C LYS A 2 6.63 28.27 -7.95
N TYR A 3 5.49 27.94 -7.37
CA TYR A 3 5.21 28.17 -5.93
C TYR A 3 5.87 27.12 -5.01
N PHE A 4 6.10 25.89 -5.48
CA PHE A 4 6.82 24.85 -4.72
C PHE A 4 8.32 25.14 -4.59
N LEU A 5 8.95 25.65 -5.64
CA LEU A 5 10.36 26.06 -5.60
C LEU A 5 10.56 27.28 -4.69
N SER A 6 9.60 28.22 -4.64
CA SER A 6 9.70 29.45 -3.82
C SER A 6 9.64 29.16 -2.32
N ILE A 7 8.83 28.21 -1.90
CA ILE A 7 8.74 27.78 -0.49
C ILE A 7 10.01 27.03 -0.06
N SER A 8 10.58 26.19 -0.94
CA SER A 8 11.84 25.50 -0.67
C SER A 8 13.04 26.46 -0.53
N LEU A 9 13.06 27.53 -1.29
CA LEU A 9 14.14 28.53 -1.23
C LEU A 9 14.06 29.41 0.02
N PHE A 10 12.85 29.67 0.54
CA PHE A 10 12.67 30.51 1.73
C PHE A 10 13.05 29.78 3.03
N LEU A 11 12.85 28.44 3.10
CA LEU A 11 13.28 27.64 4.25
C LEU A 11 14.80 27.47 4.35
N SER A 12 15.53 27.53 3.24
CA SER A 12 16.98 27.36 3.23
C SER A 12 17.79 28.58 3.76
N LEU A 13 17.15 29.75 3.88
CA LEU A 13 17.82 31.00 4.26
C LEU A 13 17.77 31.35 5.77
N VAL A 14 17.02 30.61 6.59
CA VAL A 14 16.75 31.03 7.99
C VAL A 14 17.44 30.19 9.06
N ILE A 15 18.07 29.07 8.72
CA ILE A 15 18.56 28.12 9.73
C ILE A 15 20.09 28.06 9.77
N LYS A 16 20.69 28.66 10.83
CA LYS A 16 22.06 28.30 11.26
C LYS A 16 21.95 27.06 12.14
N PRO A 17 22.39 25.87 11.71
CA PRO A 17 22.32 24.69 12.54
C PRO A 17 23.32 24.78 13.70
N SER A 18 22.84 24.78 14.92
CA SER A 18 23.67 24.47 16.10
C SER A 18 23.94 22.97 16.10
N ALA A 19 25.16 22.60 15.76
CA ALA A 19 25.57 21.20 15.66
C ALA A 19 25.83 20.63 17.03
N GLN A 20 24.94 19.73 17.56
CA GLN A 20 25.40 18.85 18.64
C GLN A 20 24.70 17.52 18.89
N GLN A 21 23.63 17.14 18.21
CA GLN A 21 23.19 15.74 18.22
C GLN A 21 22.91 15.27 16.79
N SER A 22 23.61 14.22 16.37
CA SER A 22 23.44 13.66 15.04
C SER A 22 22.48 12.47 15.09
N PHE A 23 21.31 12.59 14.45
CA PHE A 23 20.51 11.42 14.10
C PHE A 23 21.20 10.66 12.97
N SER A 24 21.31 9.35 13.07
CA SER A 24 21.75 8.52 11.95
C SER A 24 20.54 7.89 11.28
N LEU A 25 20.32 8.19 10.00
CA LEU A 25 19.21 7.64 9.21
C LEU A 25 19.39 6.15 8.86
N ASP A 26 20.60 5.61 9.01
CA ASP A 26 20.95 4.20 8.70
C ASP A 26 20.92 3.28 9.94
N THR A 27 20.16 3.61 10.97
CA THR A 27 20.08 2.79 12.19
C THR A 27 18.96 1.76 12.20
N LEU A 28 17.93 1.94 11.36
CA LEU A 28 16.79 1.04 11.32
C LEU A 28 17.13 -0.23 10.52
N LEU A 29 16.82 -1.39 11.12
CA LEU A 29 16.87 -2.67 10.43
C LEU A 29 15.57 -2.87 9.66
N VAL A 30 15.69 -3.04 8.37
CA VAL A 30 14.58 -3.30 7.45
C VAL A 30 14.17 -4.77 7.56
N GLN A 31 12.91 -5.05 7.83
CA GLN A 31 12.37 -6.42 7.93
C GLN A 31 11.85 -6.95 6.58
N THR A 32 11.49 -6.05 5.66
CA THR A 32 11.02 -6.40 4.31
C THR A 32 12.10 -7.12 3.48
N THR A 33 13.33 -7.17 3.92
CA THR A 33 14.39 -7.98 3.30
C THR A 33 14.45 -9.43 3.82
N ARG A 34 13.50 -9.85 4.64
CA ARG A 34 13.41 -11.19 5.25
C ARG A 34 14.56 -11.49 6.26
N ILE A 35 15.79 -11.08 6.00
CA ILE A 35 16.90 -11.00 6.95
C ILE A 35 17.02 -9.52 7.33
N PRO A 36 17.00 -9.13 8.62
CA PRO A 36 17.16 -7.74 9.00
C PRO A 36 18.50 -7.16 8.50
N LEU A 37 18.43 -6.16 7.62
CA LEU A 37 19.56 -5.44 7.04
C LEU A 37 19.34 -3.93 7.23
N LYS A 38 20.42 -3.17 7.30
CA LYS A 38 20.33 -1.71 7.22
C LYS A 38 19.97 -1.29 5.79
N ASP A 39 19.41 -0.09 5.60
CA ASP A 39 19.11 0.44 4.26
C ASP A 39 20.37 0.43 3.37
N SER A 40 21.54 0.79 3.94
CA SER A 40 22.85 0.75 3.25
C SER A 40 23.35 -0.65 2.87
N GLU A 41 22.70 -1.70 3.33
CA GLU A 41 23.10 -3.11 3.11
C GLU A 41 22.13 -3.85 2.17
N THR A 42 21.00 -3.25 1.80
CA THR A 42 19.91 -4.00 1.12
C THR A 42 20.13 -4.22 -0.37
N GLY A 43 20.94 -3.42 -1.02
CA GLY A 43 21.06 -3.43 -2.48
C GLY A 43 19.79 -3.00 -3.25
N ARG A 44 18.73 -2.58 -2.54
CA ARG A 44 17.41 -2.26 -3.06
C ARG A 44 16.95 -0.85 -2.65
N SER A 45 15.99 -0.30 -3.41
CA SER A 45 15.32 0.95 -3.05
C SER A 45 14.24 0.66 -2.01
N ILE A 46 14.42 1.22 -0.79
CA ILE A 46 13.48 1.09 0.32
C ILE A 46 13.16 2.47 0.87
N SER A 47 11.88 2.71 1.16
CA SER A 47 11.41 3.89 1.90
C SER A 47 10.73 3.44 3.19
N ILE A 48 10.92 4.21 4.27
CA ILE A 48 10.38 3.90 5.60
C ILE A 48 9.60 5.10 6.11
N LEU A 49 8.38 4.85 6.59
CA LEU A 49 7.58 5.81 7.34
C LEU A 49 7.52 5.38 8.79
N THR A 50 8.07 6.21 9.70
CA THR A 50 8.18 5.87 11.13
C THR A 50 6.89 6.21 11.88
N LYS A 51 6.71 5.65 13.09
CA LYS A 51 5.54 5.95 13.95
C LYS A 51 5.41 7.43 14.28
N GLU A 52 6.55 8.12 14.47
CA GLU A 52 6.58 9.54 14.76
C GLU A 52 6.01 10.35 13.60
N GLN A 53 6.35 10.00 12.36
CA GLN A 53 5.81 10.60 11.15
C GLN A 53 4.33 10.25 10.99
N ILE A 54 3.95 8.98 11.17
CA ILE A 54 2.55 8.51 11.09
C ILE A 54 1.63 9.30 12.02
N GLN A 55 2.07 9.58 13.25
CA GLN A 55 1.27 10.30 14.24
C GLN A 55 1.16 11.81 13.98
N GLN A 56 2.05 12.39 13.18
CA GLN A 56 2.16 13.83 12.99
C GLN A 56 1.69 14.32 11.63
N LEU A 57 1.70 13.45 10.62
CA LEU A 57 1.24 13.80 9.29
C LEU A 57 -0.26 14.12 9.27
N PRO A 58 -0.70 15.05 8.38
CA PRO A 58 -2.09 15.32 8.14
C PRO A 58 -2.73 14.18 7.32
N ALA A 59 -2.81 13.00 7.94
CA ALA A 59 -3.33 11.78 7.35
C ALA A 59 -4.21 11.05 8.36
N THR A 60 -5.45 10.74 7.98
CA THR A 60 -6.42 10.04 8.82
C THR A 60 -6.46 8.55 8.51
N THR A 61 -6.02 8.16 7.32
CA THR A 61 -6.11 6.79 6.80
C THR A 61 -4.76 6.26 6.33
N PHE A 62 -4.67 4.95 6.20
CA PHE A 62 -3.51 4.27 5.64
C PHE A 62 -3.17 4.75 4.21
N TYR A 63 -4.17 5.03 3.37
CA TYR A 63 -3.97 5.54 2.01
C TYR A 63 -3.25 6.87 1.96
N GLU A 64 -3.69 7.80 2.82
CA GLU A 64 -3.09 9.14 2.90
C GLU A 64 -1.64 9.07 3.39
N LEU A 65 -1.33 8.15 4.32
CA LEU A 65 0.04 7.87 4.72
C LEU A 65 0.90 7.37 3.56
N LEU A 66 0.40 6.42 2.78
CA LEU A 66 1.12 5.88 1.62
C LEU A 66 1.42 6.95 0.57
N GLN A 67 0.50 7.90 0.35
CA GLN A 67 0.70 9.00 -0.61
C GLN A 67 1.85 9.94 -0.24
N THR A 68 2.35 9.89 1.00
CA THR A 68 3.52 10.70 1.42
C THR A 68 4.85 10.02 1.10
N ILE A 69 4.85 8.74 0.73
CA ILE A 69 6.04 7.93 0.47
C ILE A 69 6.47 8.08 -0.99
N CYS A 70 7.75 8.38 -1.23
CA CYS A 70 8.31 8.52 -2.58
C CYS A 70 7.99 7.29 -3.45
N GLY A 71 7.45 7.53 -4.65
CA GLY A 71 7.16 6.51 -5.66
C GLY A 71 5.95 5.63 -5.37
N VAL A 72 5.17 5.94 -4.33
CA VAL A 72 3.88 5.29 -4.07
C VAL A 72 2.77 6.19 -4.57
N GLU A 73 1.98 5.69 -5.48
CA GLU A 73 0.75 6.30 -5.98
C GLU A 73 -0.44 5.55 -5.40
N VAL A 74 -1.44 6.28 -4.89
CA VAL A 74 -2.74 5.71 -4.51
C VAL A 74 -3.81 6.33 -5.38
N GLN A 75 -4.51 5.51 -6.14
CA GLN A 75 -5.61 5.91 -7.01
C GLN A 75 -6.92 5.66 -6.27
N SER A 76 -7.35 6.65 -5.48
CA SER A 76 -8.54 6.53 -4.64
C SER A 76 -9.83 6.77 -5.42
N ARG A 77 -10.87 6.06 -5.02
CA ARG A 77 -12.28 6.29 -5.36
C ARG A 77 -12.99 6.78 -4.11
N GLY A 78 -13.20 8.09 -4.00
CA GLY A 78 -13.64 8.73 -2.75
C GLY A 78 -12.48 9.03 -1.79
N GLY A 79 -12.77 9.73 -0.70
CA GLY A 79 -11.82 10.10 0.34
C GLY A 79 -11.80 9.16 1.54
N PHE A 80 -10.94 9.49 2.51
CA PHE A 80 -10.96 8.91 3.86
C PHE A 80 -10.88 7.37 3.94
N GLY A 81 -10.24 6.72 2.95
CA GLY A 81 -10.01 5.28 2.97
C GLY A 81 -11.18 4.43 2.45
N VAL A 82 -12.08 5.02 1.68
CA VAL A 82 -13.23 4.31 1.08
C VAL A 82 -12.74 3.18 0.18
N GLN A 83 -12.03 3.51 -0.89
CA GLN A 83 -11.36 2.53 -1.76
C GLN A 83 -10.15 3.17 -2.43
N GLY A 84 -9.09 2.42 -2.66
CA GLY A 84 -7.92 2.92 -3.36
C GLY A 84 -7.03 1.82 -3.88
N ASP A 85 -6.47 2.04 -5.05
CA ASP A 85 -5.55 1.17 -5.74
C ASP A 85 -4.12 1.63 -5.47
N ILE A 86 -3.27 0.76 -4.94
CA ILE A 86 -1.86 1.08 -4.71
C ILE A 86 -1.08 0.72 -5.96
N VAL A 87 -0.33 1.69 -6.47
CA VAL A 87 0.49 1.56 -7.67
C VAL A 87 1.92 2.00 -7.37
N MET A 88 2.89 1.26 -7.86
CA MET A 88 4.32 1.59 -7.77
C MET A 88 5.04 1.29 -9.07
N ARG A 89 5.87 2.23 -9.57
CA ARG A 89 6.68 2.04 -10.78
C ARG A 89 5.88 1.48 -11.95
N GLY A 90 4.72 2.08 -12.25
CA GLY A 90 3.86 1.66 -13.36
C GLY A 90 3.31 0.23 -13.26
N SER A 91 3.18 -0.31 -12.04
CA SER A 91 2.47 -1.57 -11.82
C SER A 91 0.96 -1.36 -11.87
N THR A 92 0.20 -2.44 -12.01
CA THR A 92 -1.22 -2.43 -11.68
C THR A 92 -1.40 -2.59 -10.16
N PHE A 93 -2.60 -2.31 -9.66
CA PHE A 93 -2.94 -2.46 -8.24
C PHE A 93 -2.86 -3.93 -7.75
N SER A 94 -3.09 -4.91 -8.63
CA SER A 94 -2.94 -6.33 -8.30
C SER A 94 -1.47 -6.78 -8.22
N GLN A 95 -0.52 -5.92 -8.63
CA GLN A 95 0.92 -6.19 -8.67
C GLN A 95 1.69 -5.62 -7.46
N VAL A 96 1.00 -5.13 -6.45
CA VAL A 96 1.60 -4.63 -5.20
C VAL A 96 1.20 -5.53 -4.05
N LEU A 97 2.20 -6.09 -3.37
CA LEU A 97 1.99 -6.97 -2.23
C LEU A 97 1.91 -6.16 -0.94
N VAL A 98 0.83 -6.36 -0.16
CA VAL A 98 0.65 -5.74 1.15
C VAL A 98 0.73 -6.79 2.25
N LEU A 99 1.54 -6.50 3.27
CA LEU A 99 1.82 -7.40 4.38
C LEU A 99 1.50 -6.72 5.71
N ILE A 100 1.01 -7.49 6.68
CA ILE A 100 1.01 -7.13 8.10
C ILE A 100 1.99 -8.06 8.81
N ASP A 101 3.06 -7.47 9.39
CA ASP A 101 4.14 -8.22 10.06
C ASP A 101 4.69 -9.39 9.22
N GLY A 102 4.84 -9.19 7.91
CA GLY A 102 5.36 -10.16 6.97
C GLY A 102 4.36 -11.19 6.43
N MET A 103 3.08 -11.15 6.85
CA MET A 103 2.01 -12.02 6.36
C MET A 103 1.15 -11.31 5.32
N LYS A 104 0.92 -11.96 4.19
CA LYS A 104 0.13 -11.45 3.05
C LYS A 104 -1.33 -11.20 3.45
N ILE A 105 -1.84 -10.03 3.06
CA ILE A 105 -3.25 -9.66 3.26
C ILE A 105 -4.00 -9.37 1.95
N ASN A 106 -3.31 -9.42 0.80
CA ASN A 106 -3.92 -9.23 -0.51
C ASN A 106 -5.16 -10.11 -0.65
N ASP A 107 -6.20 -9.57 -1.27
CA ASP A 107 -7.47 -10.28 -1.44
C ASP A 107 -7.47 -11.06 -2.75
N PRO A 108 -7.72 -12.38 -2.72
CA PRO A 108 -7.79 -13.18 -3.94
C PRO A 108 -8.98 -12.84 -4.84
N LEU A 109 -10.02 -12.14 -4.33
CA LEU A 109 -11.15 -11.70 -5.14
C LEU A 109 -10.72 -10.68 -6.18
N THR A 110 -10.06 -9.62 -5.72
CA THR A 110 -9.59 -8.52 -6.55
C THR A 110 -8.50 -7.71 -5.86
N GLY A 111 -7.52 -7.24 -6.64
CA GLY A 111 -6.48 -6.34 -6.12
C GLY A 111 -6.99 -4.99 -5.60
N HIS A 112 -8.21 -4.56 -5.95
CA HIS A 112 -8.83 -3.35 -5.41
C HIS A 112 -8.97 -3.38 -3.87
N PHE A 113 -9.03 -4.56 -3.25
CA PHE A 113 -9.19 -4.73 -1.80
C PHE A 113 -7.87 -4.83 -1.04
N ASN A 114 -6.73 -4.71 -1.72
CA ASN A 114 -5.42 -4.77 -1.08
C ASN A 114 -5.17 -3.62 -0.09
N CYS A 115 -5.91 -2.54 -0.22
CA CYS A 115 -5.86 -1.39 0.67
C CYS A 115 -6.71 -1.54 1.96
N TYR A 116 -7.58 -2.53 2.06
CA TYR A 116 -8.41 -2.75 3.25
C TYR A 116 -7.60 -3.39 4.38
N VAL A 117 -6.74 -2.57 4.99
CA VAL A 117 -5.79 -2.97 6.02
C VAL A 117 -6.45 -2.88 7.40
N PRO A 118 -6.70 -4.01 8.09
CA PRO A 118 -7.38 -4.03 9.38
C PRO A 118 -6.42 -3.71 10.53
N VAL A 119 -5.79 -2.52 10.49
CA VAL A 119 -4.85 -2.03 11.50
C VAL A 119 -5.09 -0.54 11.73
N SER A 120 -5.24 -0.14 12.99
CA SER A 120 -5.29 1.28 13.36
C SER A 120 -3.92 1.94 13.15
N ASN A 121 -3.87 3.17 12.64
CA ASN A 121 -2.62 3.93 12.48
C ASN A 121 -1.82 4.03 13.80
N MET A 122 -2.50 4.03 14.95
CA MET A 122 -1.86 4.11 16.27
C MET A 122 -1.22 2.79 16.73
N GLU A 123 -1.48 1.67 16.04
CA GLU A 123 -0.82 0.38 16.29
C GLU A 123 0.42 0.18 15.43
N ILE A 124 0.63 1.00 14.41
CA ILE A 124 1.74 0.87 13.48
C ILE A 124 3.03 1.38 14.15
N GLU A 125 4.08 0.57 14.11
CA GLU A 125 5.44 0.96 14.51
C GLU A 125 6.17 1.64 13.34
N ARG A 126 5.98 1.11 12.11
CA ARG A 126 6.48 1.71 10.87
C ARG A 126 5.87 1.02 9.65
N ILE A 127 5.95 1.69 8.52
CA ILE A 127 5.62 1.13 7.20
C ILE A 127 6.92 1.06 6.40
N GLU A 128 7.26 -0.12 5.89
CA GLU A 128 8.40 -0.35 5.01
C GLU A 128 7.91 -0.60 3.59
N VAL A 129 8.41 0.15 2.62
CA VAL A 129 8.08 0.03 1.21
C VAL A 129 9.32 -0.40 0.44
N LEU A 130 9.34 -1.64 -0.02
CA LEU A 130 10.33 -2.21 -0.92
C LEU A 130 9.85 -2.04 -2.35
N LYS A 131 10.59 -1.32 -3.18
CA LYS A 131 10.22 -1.03 -4.57
C LYS A 131 10.78 -2.07 -5.53
N GLY A 132 10.03 -2.37 -6.61
CA GLY A 132 10.40 -3.36 -7.63
C GLY A 132 10.16 -4.82 -7.20
N ALA A 133 10.72 -5.79 -7.93
CA ALA A 133 10.46 -7.21 -7.75
C ALA A 133 10.72 -7.71 -6.33
N GLY A 134 9.74 -8.35 -5.72
CA GLY A 134 9.83 -8.97 -4.40
C GLY A 134 9.36 -10.44 -4.37
N ALA A 135 8.99 -10.98 -5.54
CA ALA A 135 8.39 -12.32 -5.63
C ALA A 135 9.33 -13.44 -5.16
N SER A 136 10.63 -13.32 -5.39
CA SER A 136 11.61 -14.27 -4.88
C SER A 136 11.64 -14.39 -3.35
N MET A 137 11.25 -13.32 -2.65
CA MET A 137 11.22 -13.31 -1.18
C MET A 137 9.83 -13.68 -0.64
N TYR A 138 8.75 -13.20 -1.27
CA TYR A 138 7.40 -13.21 -0.70
C TYR A 138 6.40 -14.06 -1.48
N GLY A 139 6.79 -14.57 -2.65
CA GLY A 139 5.91 -15.27 -3.58
C GLY A 139 5.18 -14.33 -4.53
N PRO A 140 4.15 -14.80 -5.22
CA PRO A 140 3.45 -14.05 -6.26
C PRO A 140 2.84 -12.74 -5.75
N ASP A 141 2.55 -11.84 -6.72
CA ASP A 141 1.96 -10.50 -6.58
C ASP A 141 2.93 -9.37 -6.19
N ALA A 142 4.17 -9.68 -5.80
CA ALA A 142 5.20 -8.68 -5.51
C ALA A 142 5.97 -8.26 -6.78
N VAL A 143 5.30 -7.64 -7.75
CA VAL A 143 5.85 -7.20 -9.04
C VAL A 143 6.31 -5.75 -8.98
N GLY A 144 5.42 -4.83 -8.62
CA GLY A 144 5.71 -3.39 -8.45
C GLY A 144 6.43 -3.08 -7.16
N GLY A 145 6.16 -3.86 -6.12
CA GLY A 145 6.79 -3.71 -4.81
C GLY A 145 6.08 -4.44 -3.69
N VAL A 146 6.59 -4.25 -2.48
CA VAL A 146 6.04 -4.81 -1.24
C VAL A 146 5.87 -3.70 -0.21
N ILE A 147 4.71 -3.61 0.40
CA ILE A 147 4.42 -2.74 1.53
C ILE A 147 4.26 -3.62 2.76
N ASN A 148 5.13 -3.47 3.74
CA ASN A 148 5.08 -4.23 4.98
C ASN A 148 4.76 -3.31 6.17
N ILE A 149 3.60 -3.52 6.77
CA ILE A 149 3.11 -2.80 7.93
C ILE A 149 3.60 -3.54 9.17
N ILE A 150 4.55 -2.94 9.88
CA ILE A 150 5.10 -3.49 11.12
C ILE A 150 4.29 -2.93 12.28
N THR A 151 3.66 -3.81 13.04
CA THR A 151 2.85 -3.42 14.20
C THR A 151 3.67 -3.40 15.50
N LYS A 152 3.19 -2.68 16.51
CA LYS A 152 3.82 -2.62 17.82
C LYS A 152 3.88 -4.00 18.48
N GLY A 153 4.99 -4.33 19.12
CA GLY A 153 5.25 -5.60 19.78
C GLY A 153 6.30 -5.51 20.88
N PHE A 154 6.90 -6.65 21.27
CA PHE A 154 7.87 -6.66 22.37
C PHE A 154 9.02 -5.66 22.20
N ASP A 155 9.56 -5.52 21.00
CA ASP A 155 10.76 -4.70 20.78
C ASP A 155 10.45 -3.19 20.75
N SER A 156 9.20 -2.81 20.39
CA SER A 156 8.78 -1.41 20.25
C SER A 156 8.05 -0.84 21.45
N LEU A 157 7.43 -1.69 22.28
CA LEU A 157 6.68 -1.25 23.46
C LEU A 157 7.60 -1.05 24.67
N LYS A 158 7.34 0.02 25.43
CA LYS A 158 7.91 0.22 26.76
C LYS A 158 7.20 -0.65 27.78
N LYS A 159 7.86 -1.00 28.89
CA LYS A 159 7.22 -1.68 30.02
C LYS A 159 6.19 -0.75 30.68
N GLY A 160 5.06 -1.31 31.07
CA GLY A 160 3.94 -0.56 31.62
C GLY A 160 2.79 -0.44 30.63
N THR A 161 1.90 0.50 30.88
CA THR A 161 0.73 0.75 30.04
C THR A 161 0.96 1.99 29.18
N THR A 162 0.73 1.88 27.88
CA THR A 162 0.81 2.99 26.93
C THR A 162 -0.54 3.18 26.23
N SER A 163 -0.99 4.41 26.10
CA SER A 163 -2.22 4.79 25.39
C SER A 163 -1.92 5.90 24.41
N THR A 164 -2.28 5.70 23.15
CA THR A 164 -2.09 6.69 22.09
C THR A 164 -3.37 6.81 21.28
N GLY A 165 -3.81 8.01 20.95
CA GLY A 165 -5.00 8.18 20.13
C GLY A 165 -5.28 9.61 19.73
N SER A 166 -6.33 9.76 18.91
CA SER A 166 -6.90 11.05 18.53
C SER A 166 -8.40 10.92 18.27
N ILE A 167 -9.12 12.01 18.54
CA ILE A 167 -10.52 12.20 18.18
C ILE A 167 -10.61 13.51 17.44
N ASN A 168 -11.08 13.47 16.20
CA ASN A 168 -11.25 14.63 15.35
C ASN A 168 -12.70 14.70 14.85
N TYR A 169 -13.22 15.91 14.77
CA TYR A 169 -14.51 16.25 14.19
C TYR A 169 -14.31 17.31 13.10
N GLY A 170 -15.04 17.22 12.00
CA GLY A 170 -14.83 18.12 10.87
C GLY A 170 -16.04 18.28 9.95
N ASP A 171 -15.78 18.83 8.78
CA ASP A 171 -16.78 19.08 7.74
C ASP A 171 -17.59 17.83 7.40
N ASN A 172 -18.82 18.02 6.94
CA ASN A 172 -19.75 16.94 6.53
C ASN A 172 -20.00 15.91 7.64
N ASN A 173 -20.07 16.36 8.91
CA ASN A 173 -20.23 15.49 10.08
C ASN A 173 -19.13 14.42 10.20
N LEU A 174 -17.90 14.73 9.74
CA LEU A 174 -16.78 13.82 9.86
C LEU A 174 -16.46 13.53 11.32
N ILE A 175 -16.40 12.26 11.66
CA ILE A 175 -15.79 11.72 12.89
C ILE A 175 -14.62 10.87 12.44
N SER A 176 -13.39 11.31 12.76
CA SER A 176 -12.17 10.54 12.50
C SER A 176 -11.44 10.30 13.82
N SER A 177 -11.56 9.09 14.35
CA SER A 177 -11.04 8.72 15.65
C SER A 177 -10.22 7.45 15.56
N THR A 178 -9.09 7.45 16.27
CA THR A 178 -8.22 6.29 16.34
C THR A 178 -7.56 6.20 17.71
N ALA A 179 -7.45 5.01 18.27
CA ALA A 179 -6.81 4.80 19.56
C ALA A 179 -6.13 3.44 19.62
N SER A 180 -5.08 3.36 20.43
CA SER A 180 -4.47 2.11 20.84
C SER A 180 -4.12 2.11 22.33
N LEU A 181 -4.31 0.98 22.98
CA LEU A 181 -3.94 0.72 24.37
C LEU A 181 -3.08 -0.53 24.41
N PHE A 182 -1.88 -0.41 24.96
CA PHE A 182 -0.97 -1.53 25.16
C PHE A 182 -0.55 -1.64 26.61
N HIS A 183 -0.48 -2.86 27.11
CA HIS A 183 0.15 -3.17 28.38
C HIS A 183 1.27 -4.17 28.13
N LYS A 184 2.50 -3.87 28.56
CA LYS A 184 3.67 -4.74 28.44
C LYS A 184 4.30 -5.02 29.78
N SER A 185 4.52 -6.30 30.06
CA SER A 185 5.38 -6.82 31.13
C SER A 185 6.67 -7.41 30.57
N ASN A 186 7.47 -8.06 31.40
CA ASN A 186 8.67 -8.79 30.95
C ASN A 186 8.31 -10.04 30.12
N LYS A 187 7.17 -10.68 30.43
CA LYS A 187 6.77 -11.97 29.85
C LYS A 187 5.65 -11.88 28.83
N PHE A 188 4.85 -10.81 28.83
CA PHE A 188 3.73 -10.67 27.91
C PHE A 188 3.47 -9.21 27.53
N TYR A 189 2.78 -9.01 26.44
CA TYR A 189 2.05 -7.79 26.12
C TYR A 189 0.63 -8.11 25.66
N LEU A 190 -0.27 -7.17 25.89
CA LEU A 190 -1.63 -7.14 25.34
C LEU A 190 -1.84 -5.78 24.67
N GLY A 191 -2.52 -5.76 23.54
CA GLY A 191 -2.80 -4.56 22.77
C GLY A 191 -4.23 -4.57 22.25
N LEU A 192 -4.90 -3.42 22.33
CA LEU A 192 -6.20 -3.14 21.74
C LEU A 192 -6.04 -1.93 20.83
N GLY A 193 -6.54 -2.01 19.59
CA GLY A 193 -6.61 -0.92 18.63
C GLY A 193 -8.04 -0.73 18.17
N VAL A 194 -8.45 0.53 18.01
CA VAL A 194 -9.75 0.90 17.43
C VAL A 194 -9.59 2.09 16.50
N SER A 195 -10.36 2.12 15.41
CA SER A 195 -10.49 3.31 14.58
C SER A 195 -11.89 3.40 13.97
N ILE A 196 -12.36 4.64 13.81
CA ILE A 196 -13.65 4.97 13.20
C ILE A 196 -13.40 6.18 12.29
N ASN A 197 -13.78 6.04 11.02
CA ASN A 197 -13.90 7.13 10.07
C ASN A 197 -15.31 7.12 9.50
N LYS A 198 -16.10 8.14 9.82
CA LYS A 198 -17.50 8.23 9.40
C LYS A 198 -17.83 9.64 8.97
N SER A 199 -18.59 9.78 7.89
CA SER A 199 -19.08 11.09 7.41
C SER A 199 -20.31 10.90 6.53
N ASP A 200 -21.15 11.95 6.47
CA ASP A 200 -22.22 12.06 5.47
C ASP A 200 -21.67 12.27 4.05
N GLY A 201 -20.37 12.62 3.93
CA GLY A 201 -19.68 12.86 2.67
C GLY A 201 -20.01 14.20 2.00
N ASP A 202 -19.23 14.53 0.97
CA ASP A 202 -19.48 15.70 0.13
C ASP A 202 -20.74 15.52 -0.71
N SER A 203 -21.42 16.64 -1.00
CA SER A 203 -22.46 16.66 -2.03
C SER A 203 -21.81 16.62 -3.41
N ILE A 204 -22.02 15.55 -4.13
CA ILE A 204 -21.48 15.33 -5.47
C ILE A 204 -22.60 15.60 -6.50
N PHE A 205 -22.30 16.50 -7.43
CA PHE A 205 -23.12 16.72 -8.62
C PHE A 205 -22.36 16.12 -9.80
N PRO A 206 -22.75 14.93 -10.27
CA PRO A 206 -22.08 14.33 -11.41
C PRO A 206 -22.30 15.19 -12.64
N VAL A 207 -21.33 15.19 -13.53
CA VAL A 207 -21.45 15.95 -14.78
C VAL A 207 -22.32 15.13 -15.71
N ALA A 208 -23.34 15.77 -16.30
CA ALA A 208 -24.20 15.13 -17.29
C ALA A 208 -23.40 14.48 -18.43
N LEU A 209 -23.78 13.29 -18.83
CA LEU A 209 -23.14 12.55 -19.93
C LEU A 209 -23.38 13.23 -21.28
N ASN A 210 -24.46 13.96 -21.38
CA ASN A 210 -24.79 14.87 -22.49
C ASN A 210 -25.72 15.99 -21.98
N ASP A 211 -25.95 17.03 -22.75
CA ASP A 211 -26.74 18.20 -22.34
C ASP A 211 -28.23 17.91 -22.05
N THR A 212 -28.69 16.70 -22.32
CA THR A 212 -30.09 16.26 -22.14
C THR A 212 -30.33 15.46 -20.85
N ILE A 213 -29.30 15.00 -20.14
CA ILE A 213 -29.45 14.18 -18.95
C ILE A 213 -28.93 14.95 -17.73
N THR A 214 -29.85 15.40 -16.87
CA THR A 214 -29.50 15.93 -15.54
C THR A 214 -29.34 14.76 -14.60
N LEU A 215 -28.11 14.54 -14.09
CA LEU A 215 -27.84 13.53 -13.11
C LEU A 215 -28.20 14.04 -11.71
N GLU A 216 -28.87 13.19 -10.94
CA GLU A 216 -29.23 13.48 -9.55
C GLU A 216 -27.98 13.60 -8.67
N GLY A 217 -27.88 14.68 -7.89
CA GLY A 217 -26.83 14.85 -6.89
C GLY A 217 -26.93 13.77 -5.80
N TYR A 218 -25.78 13.39 -5.24
CA TYR A 218 -25.71 12.41 -4.17
C TYR A 218 -24.64 12.80 -3.14
N ARG A 219 -24.67 12.14 -1.98
CA ARG A 219 -23.60 12.24 -0.98
C ARG A 219 -22.73 10.99 -1.04
N ASN A 220 -21.41 11.17 -1.06
CA ASN A 220 -20.44 10.09 -0.99
C ASN A 220 -20.11 9.71 0.46
N TYR A 221 -21.15 9.31 1.20
CA TYR A 221 -21.03 8.88 2.60
C TYR A 221 -20.10 7.69 2.77
N PHE A 222 -19.54 7.57 3.97
CA PHE A 222 -18.78 6.40 4.40
C PHE A 222 -18.89 6.18 5.92
N ASP A 223 -18.82 4.91 6.33
CA ASP A 223 -18.72 4.45 7.72
C ASP A 223 -17.73 3.29 7.79
N ILE A 224 -16.48 3.59 8.20
CA ILE A 224 -15.36 2.65 8.23
C ILE A 224 -14.94 2.44 9.68
N LYS A 225 -14.94 1.19 10.13
CA LYS A 225 -14.64 0.80 11.52
C LYS A 225 -13.61 -0.31 11.55
N ASN A 226 -12.64 -0.16 12.43
CA ASN A 226 -11.65 -1.20 12.71
C ASN A 226 -11.54 -1.45 14.21
N ILE A 227 -11.44 -2.72 14.58
CA ILE A 227 -11.07 -3.18 15.92
C ILE A 227 -10.01 -4.26 15.79
N SER A 228 -9.01 -4.22 16.66
CA SER A 228 -7.93 -5.21 16.67
C SER A 228 -7.50 -5.56 18.09
N LEU A 229 -7.13 -6.81 18.26
CA LEU A 229 -6.54 -7.37 19.47
C LEU A 229 -5.18 -7.96 19.12
N SER A 230 -4.17 -7.68 19.92
CA SER A 230 -2.83 -8.29 19.78
C SER A 230 -2.31 -8.76 21.13
N ALA A 231 -1.58 -9.86 21.13
CA ALA A 231 -0.93 -10.40 22.32
C ALA A 231 0.40 -11.04 21.97
N GLY A 232 1.32 -11.04 22.92
CA GLY A 232 2.58 -11.78 22.82
C GLY A 232 2.97 -12.34 24.17
N PHE A 233 3.53 -13.54 24.15
CA PHE A 233 4.00 -14.27 25.34
C PHE A 233 5.40 -14.79 25.12
N LYS A 234 6.33 -14.48 26.02
CA LYS A 234 7.62 -15.16 26.13
C LYS A 234 7.40 -16.45 26.94
N ILE A 235 7.33 -17.58 26.25
CA ILE A 235 7.18 -18.90 26.89
C ILE A 235 8.41 -19.17 27.76
N ASN A 236 9.59 -18.84 27.21
CA ASN A 236 10.87 -18.80 27.87
C ASN A 236 11.82 -17.86 27.10
N ASP A 237 13.11 -17.85 27.42
CA ASP A 237 14.10 -16.95 26.78
C ASP A 237 14.32 -17.25 25.30
N LEU A 238 13.99 -18.47 24.84
CA LEU A 238 14.13 -18.89 23.45
C LEU A 238 12.86 -18.77 22.65
N TRP A 239 11.67 -18.97 23.25
CA TRP A 239 10.40 -19.10 22.55
C TRP A 239 9.46 -17.94 22.85
N GLU A 240 8.88 -17.39 21.78
CA GLU A 240 7.89 -16.31 21.81
C GLU A 240 6.69 -16.69 20.97
N LEU A 241 5.49 -16.57 21.55
CA LEU A 241 4.22 -16.75 20.85
C LEU A 241 3.55 -15.38 20.68
N LYS A 242 3.08 -15.07 19.45
CA LYS A 242 2.33 -13.85 19.17
C LYS A 242 1.00 -14.22 18.52
N PHE A 243 -0.01 -13.40 18.81
CA PHE A 243 -1.34 -13.48 18.26
C PHE A 243 -1.83 -12.10 17.85
N ARG A 244 -2.59 -12.03 16.75
CA ARG A 244 -3.37 -10.86 16.32
C ARG A 244 -4.69 -11.34 15.75
N SER A 245 -5.77 -10.61 16.10
CA SER A 245 -7.08 -10.71 15.45
C SER A 245 -7.59 -9.30 15.20
N SER A 246 -8.07 -9.02 14.00
CA SER A 246 -8.54 -7.69 13.63
C SER A 246 -9.68 -7.76 12.63
N ILE A 247 -10.66 -6.86 12.77
CA ILE A 247 -11.85 -6.75 11.92
C ILE A 247 -11.91 -5.32 11.39
N LEU A 248 -12.05 -5.19 10.08
CA LEU A 248 -12.35 -3.95 9.38
C LEU A 248 -13.70 -4.11 8.68
N SER A 249 -14.61 -3.16 8.88
CA SER A 249 -15.88 -3.05 8.15
C SER A 249 -15.97 -1.69 7.49
N SER A 250 -16.43 -1.64 6.24
CA SER A 250 -16.56 -0.41 5.46
C SER A 250 -17.89 -0.44 4.72
N ASP A 251 -18.74 0.57 4.98
CA ASP A 251 -20.01 0.82 4.30
C ASP A 251 -19.92 2.19 3.63
N PHE A 252 -20.13 2.26 2.32
CA PHE A 252 -19.94 3.50 1.59
C PHE A 252 -20.75 3.57 0.28
N ASN A 253 -20.94 4.81 -0.18
CA ASN A 253 -21.49 5.09 -1.49
C ASN A 253 -20.44 4.81 -2.57
N ALA A 254 -20.73 3.87 -3.48
CA ALA A 254 -19.82 3.42 -4.55
C ALA A 254 -20.26 3.93 -5.95
N ARG A 255 -21.10 4.96 -6.03
CA ARG A 255 -21.59 5.51 -7.32
C ARG A 255 -20.44 5.93 -8.21
N TYR A 256 -20.50 5.49 -9.45
CA TYR A 256 -19.54 5.78 -10.52
C TYR A 256 -18.11 5.26 -10.26
N PHE A 257 -17.95 4.30 -9.32
CA PHE A 257 -16.65 3.66 -9.11
C PHE A 257 -16.30 2.70 -10.25
N TYR A 258 -17.30 2.01 -10.77
CA TYR A 258 -17.12 0.95 -11.78
C TYR A 258 -17.91 1.19 -13.06
N THR A 259 -18.84 2.11 -13.05
CA THR A 259 -19.71 2.44 -14.19
C THR A 259 -19.83 3.94 -14.39
N SER A 260 -20.32 4.35 -15.56
CA SER A 260 -20.64 5.75 -15.89
C SER A 260 -22.13 5.93 -16.24
N TYR A 261 -22.98 4.94 -15.94
CA TYR A 261 -24.40 5.01 -16.25
C TYR A 261 -25.15 5.93 -15.28
N ALA A 262 -26.12 6.71 -15.81
CA ALA A 262 -26.97 7.58 -15.01
C ALA A 262 -27.80 6.83 -13.95
N SER A 263 -28.08 5.56 -14.20
CA SER A 263 -28.82 4.67 -13.29
C SER A 263 -27.99 4.18 -12.10
N ASP A 264 -26.68 4.42 -12.08
CA ASP A 264 -25.81 3.98 -11.00
C ASP A 264 -26.21 4.65 -9.68
N LYS A 265 -26.60 3.84 -8.71
CA LYS A 265 -26.91 4.19 -7.32
C LYS A 265 -26.18 3.24 -6.37
N SER A 266 -24.98 2.80 -6.76
CA SER A 266 -24.30 1.72 -6.07
C SER A 266 -23.84 2.10 -4.66
N THR A 267 -23.96 1.09 -3.80
CA THR A 267 -23.40 1.06 -2.45
C THR A 267 -22.60 -0.21 -2.28
N GLU A 268 -21.61 -0.16 -1.41
CA GLU A 268 -20.74 -1.30 -1.15
C GLU A 268 -20.50 -1.47 0.36
N LEU A 269 -20.67 -2.69 0.83
CA LEU A 269 -20.39 -3.10 2.21
C LEU A 269 -19.32 -4.17 2.18
N THR A 270 -18.16 -3.87 2.77
CA THR A 270 -17.05 -4.83 2.88
C THR A 270 -16.74 -5.16 4.33
N SER A 271 -16.27 -6.38 4.57
CA SER A 271 -15.80 -6.82 5.87
C SER A 271 -14.55 -7.69 5.71
N ASN A 272 -13.55 -7.45 6.54
CA ASN A 272 -12.30 -8.21 6.57
C ASN A 272 -11.97 -8.62 8.01
N TRP A 273 -11.91 -9.92 8.25
CA TRP A 273 -11.44 -10.49 9.51
C TRP A 273 -10.11 -11.19 9.29
N PHE A 274 -9.05 -10.61 9.83
CA PHE A 274 -7.67 -11.12 9.72
C PHE A 274 -7.19 -11.64 11.08
N ASN A 275 -6.65 -12.85 11.07
CA ASN A 275 -6.08 -13.52 12.24
C ASN A 275 -4.67 -13.99 11.92
N ARG A 276 -3.78 -13.91 12.90
CA ARG A 276 -2.40 -14.40 12.80
C ARG A 276 -1.92 -15.00 14.10
N VAL A 277 -1.23 -16.13 14.00
CA VAL A 277 -0.45 -16.74 15.07
C VAL A 277 0.98 -16.88 14.60
N GLN A 278 1.93 -16.48 15.42
CA GLN A 278 3.36 -16.64 15.16
C GLN A 278 4.03 -17.34 16.34
N LEU A 279 4.77 -18.39 16.06
CA LEU A 279 5.68 -19.02 17.00
C LEU A 279 7.12 -18.75 16.55
N LEU A 280 7.87 -18.04 17.38
CA LEU A 280 9.22 -17.61 17.12
C LEU A 280 10.19 -18.29 18.09
N ARG A 281 11.27 -18.90 17.57
CA ARG A 281 12.37 -19.40 18.36
C ARG A 281 13.65 -18.67 18.01
N LYS A 282 14.28 -18.06 19.01
CA LYS A 282 15.60 -17.43 18.88
C LYS A 282 16.62 -18.26 19.67
N THR A 283 17.76 -18.57 19.08
CA THR A 283 18.84 -19.25 19.78
C THR A 283 19.96 -18.27 20.14
N GLU A 284 20.79 -18.59 21.12
CA GLU A 284 21.94 -17.76 21.53
C GLU A 284 22.93 -17.55 20.37
N ARG A 285 23.01 -18.50 19.42
CA ARG A 285 23.87 -18.43 18.24
C ARG A 285 23.26 -17.62 17.07
N GLY A 286 22.20 -16.87 17.31
CA GLY A 286 21.54 -16.05 16.27
C GLY A 286 20.67 -16.82 15.27
N SER A 287 20.48 -18.13 15.44
CA SER A 287 19.54 -18.90 14.61
C SER A 287 18.11 -18.56 14.99
N LEU A 288 17.25 -18.44 13.99
CA LEU A 288 15.84 -18.11 14.14
C LEU A 288 15.00 -19.17 13.44
N LEU A 289 13.96 -19.68 14.13
CA LEU A 289 12.85 -20.40 13.52
C LEU A 289 11.58 -19.57 13.70
N ASP A 290 10.87 -19.33 12.61
CA ASP A 290 9.68 -18.48 12.55
C ASP A 290 8.55 -19.22 11.84
N ILE A 291 7.54 -19.64 12.58
CA ILE A 291 6.35 -20.35 12.09
C ILE A 291 5.18 -19.40 12.20
N ASN A 292 4.51 -19.13 11.08
CA ASN A 292 3.33 -18.29 11.04
C ASN A 292 2.17 -19.01 10.39
N ALA A 293 0.98 -18.77 10.94
CA ALA A 293 -0.29 -19.08 10.31
C ALA A 293 -1.14 -17.82 10.30
N SER A 294 -1.75 -17.49 9.16
CA SER A 294 -2.76 -16.45 9.08
C SER A 294 -4.00 -16.95 8.36
N TYR A 295 -5.15 -16.48 8.83
CA TYR A 295 -6.45 -16.74 8.23
C TYR A 295 -7.17 -15.41 8.03
N LYS A 296 -7.56 -15.14 6.79
CA LYS A 296 -8.38 -13.98 6.41
C LYS A 296 -9.72 -14.48 5.89
N ARG A 297 -10.79 -13.91 6.42
CA ARG A 297 -12.14 -14.01 5.85
C ARG A 297 -12.57 -12.62 5.43
N SER A 298 -12.88 -12.44 4.15
CA SER A 298 -13.48 -11.22 3.65
C SER A 298 -14.85 -11.48 3.04
N SER A 299 -15.72 -10.49 3.14
CA SER A 299 -16.98 -10.43 2.40
C SER A 299 -17.12 -9.08 1.72
N ASP A 300 -17.77 -9.11 0.58
CA ASP A 300 -18.13 -7.95 -0.21
C ASP A 300 -19.57 -8.10 -0.67
N GLU A 301 -20.38 -7.05 -0.45
CA GLU A 301 -21.77 -6.93 -0.86
C GLU A 301 -21.91 -5.66 -1.69
N PHE A 302 -21.98 -5.82 -3.00
CA PHE A 302 -22.14 -4.72 -3.94
C PHE A 302 -23.56 -4.66 -4.47
N LEU A 303 -24.25 -3.54 -4.22
CA LEU A 303 -25.60 -3.27 -4.68
C LEU A 303 -25.56 -2.16 -5.74
N TYR A 304 -25.92 -2.46 -6.99
CA TYR A 304 -25.86 -1.49 -8.09
C TYR A 304 -26.99 -0.45 -8.05
N THR A 305 -28.23 -0.91 -7.81
CA THR A 305 -29.40 -0.06 -7.59
C THR A 305 -30.26 -0.67 -6.50
N PRO A 306 -31.14 0.09 -5.81
CA PRO A 306 -32.01 -0.44 -4.77
C PRO A 306 -32.90 -1.62 -5.21
N THR A 307 -33.09 -1.82 -6.51
CA THR A 307 -33.94 -2.88 -7.11
C THR A 307 -33.14 -3.98 -7.80
N SER A 308 -31.80 -3.87 -7.86
CA SER A 308 -30.95 -4.93 -8.41
C SER A 308 -30.69 -6.03 -7.37
N GLU A 309 -30.30 -7.21 -7.85
CA GLU A 309 -29.71 -8.20 -6.97
C GLU A 309 -28.38 -7.70 -6.40
N THR A 310 -28.09 -8.07 -5.15
CA THR A 310 -26.81 -7.78 -4.53
C THR A 310 -25.79 -8.83 -4.96
N ASN A 311 -24.64 -8.40 -5.48
CA ASN A 311 -23.50 -9.27 -5.67
C ASN A 311 -22.87 -9.55 -4.32
N ILE A 312 -22.72 -10.81 -3.97
CA ILE A 312 -22.19 -11.26 -2.68
C ILE A 312 -20.99 -12.15 -2.93
N HIS A 313 -19.84 -11.75 -2.37
CA HIS A 313 -18.59 -12.48 -2.46
C HIS A 313 -18.10 -12.81 -1.04
N LYS A 314 -17.77 -14.08 -0.78
CA LYS A 314 -17.18 -14.53 0.49
C LYS A 314 -15.86 -15.23 0.19
N MET A 315 -14.79 -14.68 0.73
CA MET A 315 -13.44 -15.20 0.56
C MET A 315 -12.93 -15.82 1.85
N ASN A 316 -12.23 -16.95 1.72
CA ASN A 316 -11.46 -17.56 2.80
C ASN A 316 -10.02 -17.76 2.28
N TYR A 317 -9.05 -17.23 3.01
CA TYR A 317 -7.64 -17.31 2.67
C TYR A 317 -6.84 -17.75 3.89
N LEU A 318 -6.22 -18.93 3.79
CA LEU A 318 -5.28 -19.47 4.77
C LEU A 318 -3.87 -19.39 4.20
N ASN A 319 -2.94 -18.81 4.94
CA ASN A 319 -1.52 -18.77 4.59
C ASN A 319 -0.69 -19.32 5.75
N LEU A 320 0.19 -20.26 5.44
CA LEU A 320 1.15 -20.88 6.37
C LEU A 320 2.56 -20.61 5.90
N THR A 321 3.46 -20.20 6.78
CA THR A 321 4.88 -20.04 6.48
C THR A 321 5.74 -20.65 7.57
N VAL A 322 6.80 -21.33 7.15
CA VAL A 322 7.87 -21.80 8.05
C VAL A 322 9.18 -21.27 7.52
N ASN A 323 9.88 -20.49 8.32
CA ASN A 323 11.15 -19.87 7.94
C ASN A 323 12.23 -20.20 8.96
N SER A 324 13.43 -20.48 8.51
CA SER A 324 14.60 -20.62 9.37
C SER A 324 15.73 -19.74 8.87
N SER A 325 16.48 -19.13 9.78
CA SER A 325 17.68 -18.39 9.45
C SER A 325 18.85 -18.81 10.37
N ASN A 326 20.04 -18.91 9.79
CA ASN A 326 21.25 -19.32 10.48
C ASN A 326 22.39 -18.38 10.13
N GLU A 327 23.14 -17.94 11.12
CA GLU A 327 24.42 -17.28 10.92
C GLU A 327 25.51 -18.37 10.88
N ILE A 328 26.05 -18.62 9.68
CA ILE A 328 27.10 -19.62 9.46
C ILE A 328 28.42 -19.09 10.04
N ASN A 329 28.69 -17.81 9.78
CA ASN A 329 29.80 -17.05 10.36
C ASN A 329 29.47 -15.54 10.25
N GLU A 330 30.38 -14.67 10.65
CA GLU A 330 30.20 -13.21 10.63
C GLU A 330 29.92 -12.64 9.22
N LYS A 331 30.32 -13.37 8.17
CA LYS A 331 30.17 -12.94 6.77
C LYS A 331 28.98 -13.57 6.05
N ILE A 332 28.49 -14.73 6.50
CA ILE A 332 27.48 -15.52 5.77
C ILE A 332 26.28 -15.78 6.66
N LYS A 333 25.13 -15.30 6.20
CA LYS A 333 23.83 -15.61 6.77
C LYS A 333 23.00 -16.35 5.73
N LEU A 334 22.31 -17.41 6.16
CA LEU A 334 21.40 -18.18 5.32
C LEU A 334 19.98 -18.06 5.87
N LYS A 335 19.02 -18.00 4.97
CA LYS A 335 17.60 -18.11 5.30
C LYS A 335 16.93 -19.00 4.28
N TYR A 336 16.03 -19.84 4.73
CA TYR A 336 15.23 -20.71 3.88
C TYR A 336 13.85 -20.88 4.50
N GLY A 337 12.88 -21.19 3.68
CA GLY A 337 11.52 -21.36 4.16
C GLY A 337 10.59 -21.95 3.12
N ALA A 338 9.42 -22.30 3.60
CA ALA A 338 8.31 -22.81 2.81
C ALA A 338 7.03 -22.05 3.13
N GLN A 339 6.14 -22.01 2.16
CA GLN A 339 4.84 -21.33 2.22
C GLN A 339 3.79 -22.24 1.62
N ALA A 340 2.58 -22.22 2.19
CA ALA A 340 1.39 -22.84 1.62
C ALA A 340 0.21 -21.89 1.73
N ASP A 341 -0.54 -21.74 0.64
CA ASP A 341 -1.74 -20.89 0.57
C ASP A 341 -2.93 -21.73 0.11
N LEU A 342 -4.07 -21.54 0.77
CA LEU A 342 -5.36 -22.05 0.37
C LEU A 342 -6.33 -20.87 0.21
N ARG A 343 -6.93 -20.74 -0.97
CA ARG A 343 -7.86 -19.68 -1.34
C ARG A 343 -9.19 -20.29 -1.73
N LYS A 344 -10.29 -19.76 -1.22
CA LYS A 344 -11.64 -20.20 -1.57
C LYS A 344 -12.55 -19.00 -1.75
N ILE A 345 -13.35 -19.00 -2.81
CA ILE A 345 -14.42 -18.05 -3.05
C ILE A 345 -15.78 -18.77 -3.10
N GLU A 346 -16.79 -18.11 -2.51
CA GLU A 346 -18.21 -18.41 -2.69
C GLU A 346 -18.88 -17.11 -3.17
N SER A 347 -19.45 -17.13 -4.37
CA SER A 347 -19.99 -15.93 -5.02
C SER A 347 -21.19 -16.27 -5.89
N ASN A 348 -22.24 -15.44 -5.80
CA ASN A 348 -23.41 -15.53 -6.68
C ASN A 348 -23.16 -14.95 -8.10
N ASP A 349 -22.04 -14.24 -8.29
CA ASP A 349 -21.67 -13.63 -9.57
C ASP A 349 -20.47 -14.32 -10.22
N ARG A 350 -19.46 -14.74 -9.43
CA ARG A 350 -18.21 -15.37 -9.91
C ARG A 350 -18.14 -16.88 -9.69
N GLY A 351 -19.20 -17.49 -9.09
CA GLY A 351 -19.23 -18.91 -8.79
C GLY A 351 -18.40 -19.30 -7.55
N ASN A 352 -18.22 -20.60 -7.37
CA ASN A 352 -17.51 -21.17 -6.23
C ASN A 352 -16.22 -21.83 -6.72
N HIS A 353 -15.08 -21.32 -6.27
CA HIS A 353 -13.76 -21.80 -6.68
C HIS A 353 -12.83 -21.97 -5.47
N SER A 354 -11.85 -22.83 -5.63
CA SER A 354 -10.78 -23.03 -4.65
C SER A 354 -9.46 -23.31 -5.34
N ASP A 355 -8.41 -22.65 -4.89
CA ASP A 355 -7.06 -22.77 -5.43
C ASP A 355 -6.06 -22.98 -4.30
N TYR A 356 -4.93 -23.61 -4.60
CA TYR A 356 -3.81 -23.76 -3.68
C TYR A 356 -2.50 -23.37 -4.35
N HIS A 357 -1.56 -22.93 -3.50
CA HIS A 357 -0.21 -22.52 -3.88
C HIS A 357 0.77 -23.02 -2.84
N PHE A 358 1.94 -23.49 -3.30
CA PHE A 358 3.08 -23.87 -2.49
C PHE A 358 4.32 -23.14 -2.99
N GLY A 359 5.19 -22.71 -2.07
CA GLY A 359 6.45 -22.08 -2.43
C GLY A 359 7.56 -22.47 -1.47
N ALA A 360 8.77 -22.62 -1.98
CA ALA A 360 9.96 -22.81 -1.16
C ALA A 360 11.07 -21.87 -1.64
N TYR A 361 11.85 -21.33 -0.72
CA TYR A 361 12.93 -20.43 -1.06
C TYR A 361 14.19 -20.67 -0.24
N PHE A 362 15.31 -20.31 -0.86
CA PHE A 362 16.62 -20.24 -0.22
C PHE A 362 17.24 -18.87 -0.48
N MET A 363 17.79 -18.25 0.56
CA MET A 363 18.40 -16.93 0.52
C MET A 363 19.76 -16.98 1.22
N GLY A 364 20.78 -16.50 0.54
CA GLY A 364 22.12 -16.29 1.07
C GLY A 364 22.46 -14.81 1.12
N VAL A 365 23.01 -14.34 2.24
CA VAL A 365 23.61 -13.02 2.38
C VAL A 365 25.10 -13.18 2.69
N TYR A 366 25.94 -12.66 1.80
CA TYR A 366 27.37 -12.53 2.03
C TYR A 366 27.72 -11.08 2.35
N LYS A 367 28.40 -10.87 3.47
CA LYS A 367 28.81 -9.55 3.95
C LYS A 367 30.32 -9.51 4.13
N SER A 368 30.96 -8.60 3.44
CA SER A 368 32.36 -8.22 3.69
C SER A 368 32.42 -6.77 4.18
N ASN A 369 33.64 -6.21 4.34
CA ASN A 369 33.78 -4.85 4.86
C ASN A 369 32.94 -3.80 4.09
N ASN A 370 32.96 -3.87 2.76
CA ASN A 370 32.33 -2.87 1.89
C ASN A 370 31.22 -3.43 1.03
N LEU A 371 31.15 -4.74 0.85
CA LEU A 371 30.22 -5.39 -0.08
C LEU A 371 29.22 -6.26 0.69
N VAL A 372 27.93 -6.07 0.38
CA VAL A 372 26.87 -6.98 0.79
C VAL A 372 26.22 -7.54 -0.48
N LEU A 373 26.22 -8.85 -0.63
CA LEU A 373 25.56 -9.59 -1.70
C LEU A 373 24.42 -10.41 -1.12
N THR A 374 23.27 -10.34 -1.75
CA THR A 374 22.10 -11.17 -1.42
C THR A 374 21.67 -11.92 -2.67
N ALA A 375 21.59 -13.24 -2.59
CA ALA A 375 21.04 -14.09 -3.64
C ALA A 375 19.84 -14.85 -3.09
N VAL A 376 18.76 -14.90 -3.88
CA VAL A 376 17.53 -15.63 -3.53
C VAL A 376 17.14 -16.52 -4.69
N ALA A 377 16.80 -17.75 -4.38
CA ALA A 377 16.20 -18.70 -5.30
C ALA A 377 14.88 -19.17 -4.70
N ARG A 378 13.80 -19.06 -5.44
CA ARG A 378 12.46 -19.49 -5.03
C ARG A 378 11.83 -20.32 -6.14
N GLU A 379 11.17 -21.39 -5.75
CA GLU A 379 10.30 -22.19 -6.60
C GLU A 379 8.89 -22.15 -6.06
N ASP A 380 7.95 -21.83 -6.91
CA ASP A 380 6.53 -21.80 -6.62
C ASP A 380 5.79 -22.84 -7.46
N TYR A 381 4.75 -23.44 -6.90
CA TYR A 381 3.75 -24.22 -7.60
C TYR A 381 2.37 -23.67 -7.29
N ASP A 382 1.63 -23.30 -8.30
CA ASP A 382 0.24 -22.84 -8.17
C ASP A 382 -0.65 -23.68 -9.09
N GLN A 383 -1.84 -23.98 -8.62
CA GLN A 383 -2.82 -24.77 -9.38
C GLN A 383 -3.12 -24.16 -10.77
N ASN A 384 -3.03 -22.81 -10.89
CA ASN A 384 -3.43 -22.10 -12.09
C ASN A 384 -2.30 -21.95 -13.13
N TYR A 385 -1.02 -21.95 -12.70
CA TYR A 385 0.11 -21.71 -13.61
C TYR A 385 1.25 -22.74 -13.53
N GLY A 386 1.15 -23.75 -12.63
CA GLY A 386 2.16 -24.77 -12.46
C GLY A 386 3.42 -24.28 -11.74
N PHE A 387 4.58 -24.84 -12.10
CA PHE A 387 5.87 -24.49 -11.51
C PHE A 387 6.45 -23.20 -12.08
N GLU A 388 7.05 -22.39 -11.19
CA GLU A 388 7.67 -21.12 -11.56
C GLU A 388 8.88 -20.78 -10.69
N PHE A 389 10.05 -20.67 -11.33
CA PHE A 389 11.30 -20.31 -10.68
C PHE A 389 11.51 -18.80 -10.67
N CYS A 390 11.69 -18.21 -9.48
CA CYS A 390 11.85 -16.78 -9.26
C CYS A 390 13.21 -16.47 -8.59
N PRO A 391 14.29 -16.30 -9.36
CA PRO A 391 15.61 -15.91 -8.85
C PRO A 391 15.69 -14.40 -8.61
N GLN A 392 16.58 -13.99 -7.69
CA GLN A 392 16.94 -12.60 -7.46
C GLN A 392 18.37 -12.47 -6.93
N ILE A 393 19.03 -11.40 -7.36
CA ILE A 393 20.34 -10.98 -6.83
C ILE A 393 20.30 -9.50 -6.49
N ASN A 394 20.91 -9.13 -5.34
CA ASN A 394 21.04 -7.74 -4.92
C ASN A 394 22.49 -7.51 -4.45
N ALA A 395 23.02 -6.32 -4.71
CA ALA A 395 24.36 -5.92 -4.29
C ALA A 395 24.32 -4.51 -3.71
N ALA A 396 25.00 -4.31 -2.58
CA ALA A 396 25.30 -3.00 -2.01
C ALA A 396 26.79 -2.86 -1.79
N TYR A 397 27.42 -1.81 -2.34
CA TYR A 397 28.83 -1.53 -2.19
C TYR A 397 29.03 -0.17 -1.53
N ASN A 398 29.62 -0.20 -0.32
CA ASN A 398 29.80 0.98 0.52
C ASN A 398 31.16 1.65 0.26
N ILE A 399 31.14 2.93 -0.11
CA ILE A 399 32.33 3.75 -0.33
C ILE A 399 32.19 5.02 0.50
N SER A 400 32.68 5.00 1.73
CA SER A 400 32.61 6.15 2.66
C SER A 400 31.15 6.61 2.86
N LYS A 401 30.77 7.75 2.27
CA LYS A 401 29.43 8.35 2.37
C LYS A 401 28.49 7.93 1.23
N VAL A 402 28.92 7.05 0.35
CA VAL A 402 28.19 6.61 -0.82
C VAL A 402 27.94 5.10 -0.75
N VAL A 403 26.72 4.67 -1.07
CA VAL A 403 26.39 3.26 -1.28
C VAL A 403 25.91 3.11 -2.72
N LEU A 404 26.61 2.32 -3.49
CA LEU A 404 26.16 1.88 -4.82
C LEU A 404 25.27 0.64 -4.64
N ARG A 405 24.12 0.64 -5.29
CA ARG A 405 23.14 -0.44 -5.22
C ARG A 405 22.83 -1.00 -6.61
N ALA A 406 22.64 -2.30 -6.70
CA ALA A 406 22.15 -2.96 -7.89
C ALA A 406 21.26 -4.14 -7.51
N SER A 407 20.23 -4.38 -8.30
CA SER A 407 19.29 -5.50 -8.10
C SER A 407 18.74 -5.98 -9.44
N ALA A 408 18.60 -7.29 -9.58
CA ALA A 408 17.89 -7.93 -10.67
C ALA A 408 17.09 -9.12 -10.15
N GLY A 409 15.83 -9.27 -10.59
CA GLY A 409 14.99 -10.35 -10.12
C GLY A 409 13.76 -10.57 -10.97
N LYS A 410 13.28 -11.83 -10.95
CA LYS A 410 12.05 -12.23 -11.61
C LYS A 410 10.85 -12.06 -10.69
N SER A 411 9.74 -11.67 -11.25
CA SER A 411 8.44 -11.55 -10.57
C SER A 411 7.36 -12.29 -11.32
N ILE A 412 6.34 -12.70 -10.58
CA ILE A 412 5.17 -13.43 -11.11
C ILE A 412 3.91 -12.92 -10.40
N ARG A 413 2.77 -12.93 -11.11
CA ARG A 413 1.43 -12.72 -10.55
C ARG A 413 0.43 -13.69 -11.18
N ALA A 414 -0.40 -14.33 -10.37
CA ALA A 414 -1.57 -15.07 -10.83
C ALA A 414 -2.75 -14.10 -11.06
N ALA A 415 -3.66 -14.47 -11.97
CA ALA A 415 -4.94 -13.79 -12.12
C ALA A 415 -5.78 -13.93 -10.84
N ASP A 416 -6.45 -12.86 -10.42
CA ASP A 416 -7.42 -12.92 -9.33
C ASP A 416 -8.77 -13.51 -9.80
N TYR A 417 -9.68 -13.75 -8.85
CA TYR A 417 -10.96 -14.36 -9.19
C TYR A 417 -11.85 -13.45 -10.03
N THR A 418 -11.74 -12.13 -9.91
CA THR A 418 -12.49 -11.19 -10.75
C THR A 418 -11.99 -11.22 -12.19
N GLU A 419 -10.68 -11.25 -12.41
CA GLU A 419 -10.10 -11.35 -13.74
C GLU A 419 -10.45 -12.68 -14.42
N ARG A 420 -10.61 -13.76 -13.66
CA ARG A 420 -10.90 -15.10 -14.19
C ARG A 420 -12.39 -15.38 -14.37
N TYR A 421 -13.26 -14.91 -13.47
CA TYR A 421 -14.62 -15.41 -13.37
C TYR A 421 -15.69 -14.31 -13.33
N ASN A 422 -15.33 -13.04 -13.55
CA ASN A 422 -16.33 -11.98 -13.62
C ASN A 422 -17.28 -12.23 -14.79
N ASN A 423 -18.55 -12.42 -14.52
CA ASN A 423 -19.55 -12.69 -15.56
C ASN A 423 -20.65 -11.63 -15.65
N ASN A 424 -20.80 -10.76 -14.66
CA ASN A 424 -21.78 -9.68 -14.57
C ASN A 424 -23.23 -10.10 -14.91
N LEU A 425 -23.58 -11.37 -14.71
CA LEU A 425 -24.91 -11.90 -15.07
C LEU A 425 -26.02 -11.23 -14.26
N ALA A 426 -25.77 -10.92 -12.99
CA ALA A 426 -26.75 -10.26 -12.11
C ALA A 426 -27.10 -8.85 -12.58
N LEU A 427 -26.14 -8.11 -13.13
CA LEU A 427 -26.34 -6.73 -13.59
C LEU A 427 -26.90 -6.65 -15.01
N LYS A 428 -26.92 -7.75 -15.78
CA LYS A 428 -27.27 -7.79 -17.24
C LYS A 428 -26.54 -6.72 -18.07
N THR A 429 -25.47 -6.15 -17.52
CA THR A 429 -24.61 -5.15 -18.15
C THR A 429 -23.28 -5.82 -18.43
N TYR A 430 -23.16 -6.54 -19.51
CA TYR A 430 -22.00 -7.32 -19.94
C TYR A 430 -20.78 -6.47 -20.30
N LEU A 431 -20.41 -5.51 -19.47
CA LEU A 431 -19.31 -4.61 -19.81
C LEU A 431 -17.94 -5.27 -19.61
N ARG A 432 -17.79 -6.12 -18.59
CA ARG A 432 -16.53 -6.76 -18.27
C ARG A 432 -16.72 -8.25 -18.06
N LEU A 433 -15.95 -9.04 -18.79
CA LEU A 433 -15.96 -10.50 -18.71
C LEU A 433 -14.61 -11.02 -18.26
N GLY A 434 -14.65 -11.95 -17.31
CA GLY A 434 -13.48 -12.72 -16.89
C GLY A 434 -13.07 -13.78 -17.90
N ASN A 435 -11.83 -14.27 -17.76
CA ASN A 435 -11.29 -15.31 -18.60
C ASN A 435 -10.61 -16.39 -17.75
N PRO A 436 -11.22 -17.57 -17.57
CA PRO A 436 -10.63 -18.67 -16.79
C PRO A 436 -9.32 -19.21 -17.38
N ASN A 437 -9.03 -18.92 -18.66
CA ASN A 437 -7.83 -19.39 -19.37
C ASN A 437 -6.63 -18.44 -19.26
N LEU A 438 -6.70 -17.42 -18.40
CA LEU A 438 -5.60 -16.49 -18.18
C LEU A 438 -4.35 -17.23 -17.67
N THR A 439 -3.20 -16.88 -18.25
CA THR A 439 -1.90 -17.32 -17.77
C THR A 439 -1.30 -16.30 -16.80
N ALA A 440 -0.36 -16.74 -15.95
CA ALA A 440 0.30 -15.83 -15.02
C ALA A 440 1.11 -14.75 -15.75
N GLU A 441 1.12 -13.56 -15.18
CA GLU A 441 2.04 -12.50 -15.59
C GLU A 441 3.46 -12.82 -15.11
N ARG A 442 4.46 -12.51 -15.95
CA ARG A 442 5.87 -12.72 -15.66
C ARG A 442 6.67 -11.47 -15.99
N GLY A 443 7.60 -11.10 -15.13
CA GLY A 443 8.43 -9.94 -15.39
C GLY A 443 9.84 -10.07 -14.83
N TRP A 444 10.81 -9.46 -15.51
CA TRP A 444 12.14 -9.18 -15.00
C TRP A 444 12.23 -7.71 -14.64
N SER A 445 12.74 -7.43 -13.45
CA SER A 445 12.96 -6.08 -12.95
C SER A 445 14.42 -5.91 -12.58
N GLU A 446 14.99 -4.78 -13.01
CA GLU A 446 16.36 -4.39 -12.75
C GLU A 446 16.40 -2.97 -12.19
N GLU A 447 17.32 -2.72 -11.27
CA GLU A 447 17.56 -1.37 -10.77
C GLU A 447 19.03 -1.15 -10.44
N ILE A 448 19.48 0.09 -10.64
CA ILE A 448 20.78 0.61 -10.18
C ILE A 448 20.51 1.90 -9.43
N GLY A 449 21.18 2.09 -8.30
CA GLY A 449 20.96 3.26 -7.49
C GLY A 449 22.16 3.68 -6.66
N ILE A 450 22.07 4.90 -6.14
CA ILE A 450 23.05 5.52 -5.26
C ILE A 450 22.32 6.04 -4.03
N ASN A 451 22.86 5.73 -2.83
CA ASN A 451 22.53 6.41 -1.59
C ASN A 451 23.74 7.28 -1.21
N TYR A 452 23.53 8.58 -1.02
CA TYR A 452 24.56 9.51 -0.61
C TYR A 452 24.23 10.15 0.73
N TYR A 453 25.11 9.98 1.72
CA TYR A 453 25.00 10.49 3.07
C TYR A 453 25.96 11.69 3.27
N PRO A 454 25.63 12.90 2.77
CA PRO A 454 26.48 14.08 2.96
C PRO A 454 26.70 14.38 4.46
N LEU A 455 25.65 14.19 5.24
CA LEU A 455 25.60 14.33 6.70
C LEU A 455 24.94 13.10 7.32
N LYS A 456 25.15 12.85 8.62
CA LYS A 456 24.52 11.72 9.32
C LYS A 456 22.99 11.76 9.32
N ASN A 457 22.43 12.95 9.20
CA ASN A 457 21.00 13.24 9.25
C ASN A 457 20.40 13.58 7.86
N THR A 458 21.15 13.39 6.79
CA THR A 458 20.71 13.68 5.42
C THR A 458 21.07 12.53 4.50
N LEU A 459 20.08 12.05 3.77
CA LEU A 459 20.20 10.98 2.79
C LEU A 459 19.58 11.41 1.48
N PHE A 460 20.38 11.38 0.43
CA PHE A 460 19.95 11.52 -0.95
C PHE A 460 19.98 10.15 -1.62
N LYS A 461 18.89 9.77 -2.31
CA LYS A 461 18.81 8.54 -3.11
C LYS A 461 18.50 8.89 -4.56
N ALA A 462 19.16 8.21 -5.48
CA ALA A 462 18.82 8.21 -6.89
C ALA A 462 18.75 6.75 -7.36
N THR A 463 17.73 6.41 -8.13
CA THR A 463 17.54 5.04 -8.65
C THR A 463 17.01 5.12 -10.07
N ILE A 464 17.59 4.34 -10.98
CA ILE A 464 17.07 4.06 -12.31
C ILE A 464 16.56 2.64 -12.28
N PHE A 465 15.39 2.40 -12.85
CA PHE A 465 14.76 1.08 -12.89
C PHE A 465 14.19 0.76 -14.26
N SER A 466 14.17 -0.53 -14.57
CA SER A 466 13.54 -1.10 -15.76
C SER A 466 12.78 -2.35 -15.38
N ARG A 467 11.62 -2.58 -16.01
CA ARG A 467 10.86 -3.82 -15.92
C ARG A 467 10.36 -4.22 -17.29
N GLN A 468 10.64 -5.46 -17.67
CA GLN A 468 10.09 -6.10 -18.86
C GLN A 468 9.09 -7.16 -18.42
N SER A 469 7.84 -7.03 -18.84
CA SER A 469 6.75 -7.92 -18.42
C SER A 469 6.06 -8.53 -19.63
N ASN A 470 5.71 -9.82 -19.48
CA ASN A 470 4.95 -10.57 -20.47
C ASN A 470 3.64 -11.05 -19.86
N ASN A 471 2.61 -11.17 -20.67
CA ASN A 471 1.31 -11.69 -20.29
C ASN A 471 0.62 -10.85 -19.19
N ILE A 472 0.82 -9.52 -19.15
CA ILE A 472 0.10 -8.65 -18.22
C ILE A 472 -1.41 -8.79 -18.49
N ILE A 473 -2.19 -8.90 -17.42
CA ILE A 473 -3.63 -9.06 -17.51
C ILE A 473 -4.26 -7.68 -17.55
N ASP A 474 -5.07 -7.42 -18.59
CA ASP A 474 -5.86 -6.21 -18.73
C ASP A 474 -7.18 -6.50 -19.46
N TYR A 475 -8.13 -5.58 -19.36
CA TYR A 475 -9.42 -5.68 -20.05
C TYR A 475 -9.33 -4.99 -21.41
N ILE A 476 -9.52 -5.77 -22.46
CA ILE A 476 -9.42 -5.34 -23.86
C ILE A 476 -10.80 -5.47 -24.53
N LEU A 477 -11.22 -4.42 -25.24
CA LEU A 477 -12.46 -4.46 -26.02
C LEU A 477 -12.35 -5.57 -27.09
N THR A 478 -13.25 -6.54 -27.01
CA THR A 478 -13.17 -7.79 -27.79
C THR A 478 -14.55 -8.15 -28.29
N ASN A 479 -14.64 -8.48 -29.58
CA ASN A 479 -15.89 -8.92 -30.19
C ASN A 479 -16.31 -10.30 -29.69
N GLU A 480 -17.59 -10.55 -29.51
CA GLU A 480 -18.15 -11.81 -29.05
C GLU A 480 -17.60 -13.02 -29.82
N SER A 481 -17.47 -12.90 -31.15
CA SER A 481 -16.96 -13.97 -32.02
C SER A 481 -15.53 -14.42 -31.68
N GLU A 482 -14.72 -13.57 -31.04
CA GLU A 482 -13.35 -13.86 -30.59
C GLU A 482 -13.31 -14.46 -29.17
N ILE A 483 -14.37 -14.25 -28.37
CA ILE A 483 -14.41 -14.70 -26.97
C ILE A 483 -14.68 -16.21 -26.90
N GLY A 484 -15.46 -16.73 -27.82
CA GLY A 484 -15.84 -18.15 -27.83
C GLY A 484 -16.82 -18.52 -26.70
N SER A 485 -17.06 -19.81 -26.51
CA SER A 485 -17.90 -20.29 -25.41
C SER A 485 -17.08 -20.38 -24.12
N ILE A 486 -17.40 -19.52 -23.14
CA ILE A 486 -16.87 -19.58 -21.77
C ILE A 486 -17.93 -20.29 -20.92
N SER A 487 -17.54 -21.34 -20.19
CA SER A 487 -18.46 -22.26 -19.50
C SER A 487 -19.38 -21.60 -18.47
N ASP A 488 -18.98 -20.46 -17.90
CA ASP A 488 -19.70 -19.80 -16.80
C ASP A 488 -20.34 -18.46 -17.20
N VAL A 489 -20.21 -18.05 -18.46
CA VAL A 489 -20.86 -16.86 -19.01
C VAL A 489 -22.08 -17.31 -19.78
N GLY A 490 -23.25 -16.73 -19.49
CA GLY A 490 -24.45 -16.95 -20.30
C GLY A 490 -24.23 -16.59 -21.78
N SER A 491 -25.21 -16.83 -22.63
CA SER A 491 -25.11 -16.53 -24.07
C SER A 491 -24.80 -15.06 -24.30
N LEU A 492 -23.66 -14.78 -24.91
CA LEU A 492 -23.25 -13.44 -25.34
C LEU A 492 -24.15 -12.98 -26.51
N THR A 493 -24.33 -11.67 -26.62
CA THR A 493 -25.08 -11.08 -27.73
C THR A 493 -24.22 -11.12 -28.99
N SER A 494 -24.72 -11.74 -30.06
CA SER A 494 -23.98 -11.86 -31.32
C SER A 494 -23.59 -10.49 -31.88
N GLY A 495 -22.31 -10.34 -32.23
CA GLY A 495 -21.74 -9.13 -32.80
C GLY A 495 -21.49 -8.00 -31.81
N ALA A 496 -21.73 -8.20 -30.50
CA ALA A 496 -21.45 -7.20 -29.46
C ALA A 496 -19.98 -7.25 -29.02
N ASP A 497 -19.46 -6.11 -28.57
CA ASP A 497 -18.11 -5.96 -28.00
C ASP A 497 -18.16 -5.93 -26.48
N TYR A 498 -17.19 -6.60 -25.85
CA TYR A 498 -17.05 -6.73 -24.42
C TYR A 498 -15.63 -6.36 -23.96
N LEU A 499 -15.50 -5.77 -22.78
CA LEU A 499 -14.22 -5.67 -22.11
C LEU A 499 -13.86 -7.05 -21.53
N PHE A 500 -13.04 -7.79 -22.25
CA PHE A 500 -12.66 -9.15 -21.93
C PHE A 500 -11.26 -9.22 -21.35
N ALA A 501 -11.09 -9.93 -20.24
CA ALA A 501 -9.78 -10.10 -19.61
C ALA A 501 -8.84 -10.91 -20.51
N LYS A 502 -7.73 -10.31 -20.91
CA LYS A 502 -6.72 -10.92 -21.80
C LYS A 502 -5.31 -10.74 -21.26
N ASN A 503 -4.43 -11.66 -21.62
CA ASN A 503 -3.00 -11.47 -21.43
C ASN A 503 -2.43 -10.58 -22.54
N VAL A 504 -1.91 -9.42 -22.17
CA VAL A 504 -1.23 -8.46 -23.05
C VAL A 504 0.25 -8.77 -23.07
N LYS A 505 0.86 -8.81 -24.26
CA LYS A 505 2.28 -9.13 -24.43
C LYS A 505 3.16 -7.89 -24.40
N ASN A 506 4.41 -8.06 -23.87
CA ASN A 506 5.53 -7.12 -24.02
C ASN A 506 5.25 -5.71 -23.50
N VAL A 507 5.05 -5.58 -22.19
CA VAL A 507 4.99 -4.29 -21.51
C VAL A 507 6.35 -3.95 -20.92
N ASN A 508 6.93 -2.83 -21.34
CA ASN A 508 8.17 -2.31 -20.81
C ASN A 508 7.90 -1.06 -19.97
N VAL A 509 8.44 -1.04 -18.77
CA VAL A 509 8.36 0.08 -17.85
C VAL A 509 9.77 0.55 -17.54
N ASN A 510 10.06 1.82 -17.80
CA ASN A 510 11.35 2.46 -17.49
C ASN A 510 11.11 3.70 -16.65
N GLY A 511 12.04 4.02 -15.76
CA GLY A 511 11.88 5.20 -14.95
C GLY A 511 13.06 5.50 -14.06
N PHE A 512 12.94 6.61 -13.34
CA PHE A 512 13.90 6.96 -12.30
C PHE A 512 13.21 7.62 -11.10
N GLU A 513 13.84 7.50 -9.94
CA GLU A 513 13.41 8.05 -8.66
C GLU A 513 14.54 8.88 -8.06
N LEU A 514 14.16 10.04 -7.50
CA LEU A 514 15.03 10.88 -6.68
C LEU A 514 14.35 11.07 -5.33
N GLU A 515 15.08 10.90 -4.23
CA GLU A 515 14.54 11.03 -2.88
C GLU A 515 15.55 11.77 -2.00
N LEU A 516 15.08 12.77 -1.25
CA LEU A 516 15.83 13.46 -0.22
C LEU A 516 15.11 13.26 1.11
N ASN A 517 15.82 12.74 2.10
CA ASN A 517 15.38 12.60 3.49
C ASN A 517 16.36 13.37 4.38
N THR A 518 15.86 14.30 5.17
CA THR A 518 16.71 15.07 6.08
C THR A 518 15.97 15.37 7.38
N LYS A 519 16.69 15.28 8.50
CA LYS A 519 16.16 15.58 9.83
C LYS A 519 17.14 16.43 10.59
N PHE A 520 16.77 17.67 10.87
CA PHE A 520 17.57 18.63 11.62
C PHE A 520 17.09 18.73 13.06
N LEU A 521 18.02 18.72 14.01
CA LEU A 521 17.80 19.13 15.38
C LEU A 521 18.05 20.64 15.42
N LEU A 522 16.99 21.42 15.65
CA LEU A 522 17.07 22.89 15.74
C LEU A 522 17.41 23.34 17.15
N SER A 523 16.91 22.60 18.16
CA SER A 523 17.23 22.74 19.58
C SER A 523 16.93 21.40 20.28
N GLU A 524 17.15 21.29 21.58
CA GLU A 524 16.83 20.08 22.37
C GLU A 524 15.35 19.66 22.25
N SER A 525 14.44 20.62 22.06
CA SER A 525 13.00 20.43 21.95
C SER A 525 12.42 20.70 20.55
N SER A 526 13.27 20.97 19.55
CA SER A 526 12.82 21.41 18.23
C SER A 526 13.49 20.63 17.10
N THR A 527 12.71 20.06 16.20
CA THR A 527 13.19 19.27 15.05
C THR A 527 12.46 19.65 13.77
N LEU A 528 13.17 19.60 12.66
CA LEU A 528 12.61 19.66 11.31
C LEU A 528 12.92 18.35 10.59
N ASP A 529 11.87 17.62 10.19
CA ASP A 529 11.94 16.42 9.35
C ASP A 529 11.34 16.76 7.99
N TRP A 530 12.12 16.58 6.92
CA TRP A 530 11.68 16.86 5.56
C TRP A 530 12.04 15.70 4.65
N GLN A 531 11.05 15.22 3.93
CA GLN A 531 11.19 14.22 2.88
C GLN A 531 10.54 14.74 1.61
N ILE A 532 11.21 14.54 0.48
CA ILE A 532 10.68 14.81 -0.85
C ILE A 532 11.17 13.74 -1.80
N GLY A 533 10.27 13.25 -2.63
CA GLY A 533 10.53 12.28 -3.66
C GLY A 533 9.95 12.71 -4.99
N TYR A 534 10.66 12.41 -6.06
CA TYR A 534 10.20 12.54 -7.42
C TYR A 534 10.39 11.23 -8.16
N THR A 535 9.35 10.80 -8.84
CA THR A 535 9.35 9.60 -9.68
C THR A 535 8.90 9.96 -11.10
N TYR A 536 9.69 9.54 -12.08
CA TYR A 536 9.31 9.51 -13.47
C TYR A 536 9.11 8.06 -13.89
N THR A 537 8.01 7.79 -14.58
CA THR A 537 7.68 6.45 -15.10
C THR A 537 7.21 6.57 -16.54
N ASP A 538 7.76 5.76 -17.41
CA ASP A 538 7.34 5.63 -18.81
C ASP A 538 6.98 4.18 -19.09
N ILE A 539 5.82 3.97 -19.73
CA ILE A 539 5.34 2.64 -20.13
C ILE A 539 5.19 2.61 -21.63
N THR A 540 5.85 1.65 -22.24
CA THR A 540 5.75 1.39 -23.67
C THR A 540 5.03 0.07 -23.92
N ASN A 541 3.91 0.15 -24.63
CA ASN A 541 3.13 -0.99 -25.14
C ASN A 541 2.32 -0.53 -26.37
N ASP A 542 2.10 -1.45 -27.31
CA ASP A 542 1.33 -1.19 -28.54
C ASP A 542 -0.17 -1.02 -28.29
N ASN A 543 -0.72 -1.55 -27.17
CA ASN A 543 -2.13 -1.44 -26.78
C ASN A 543 -2.24 -1.28 -25.26
N LEU A 544 -2.35 -0.04 -24.78
CA LEU A 544 -2.61 0.26 -23.37
C LEU A 544 -4.07 -0.03 -23.04
N GLY A 545 -4.30 -1.02 -22.18
CA GLY A 545 -5.60 -1.30 -21.59
C GLY A 545 -5.97 -0.30 -20.48
N ILE A 546 -7.08 -0.54 -19.81
CA ILE A 546 -7.65 0.36 -18.80
C ILE A 546 -6.70 0.52 -17.60
N TYR A 547 -6.08 -0.56 -17.15
CA TYR A 547 -5.23 -0.52 -15.96
C TYR A 547 -3.86 0.10 -16.22
N LEU A 548 -3.29 -0.12 -17.40
CA LEU A 548 -1.98 0.37 -17.76
C LEU A 548 -1.97 1.85 -18.19
N SER A 549 -3.12 2.49 -18.42
CA SER A 549 -3.20 3.88 -18.85
C SER A 549 -3.29 4.90 -17.72
N SER A 550 -3.60 4.49 -16.48
CA SER A 550 -3.95 5.39 -15.38
C SER A 550 -2.80 5.81 -14.46
N PHE A 551 -1.59 5.29 -14.66
CA PHE A 551 -0.42 5.58 -13.81
C PHE A 551 0.07 7.04 -13.91
N ALA A 552 0.77 7.49 -12.86
CA ALA A 552 1.45 8.78 -12.86
C ALA A 552 2.74 8.71 -13.68
N LYS A 553 2.85 9.52 -14.74
CA LYS A 553 4.09 9.73 -15.49
C LYS A 553 5.10 10.54 -14.69
N HIS A 554 4.62 11.59 -14.01
CA HIS A 554 5.39 12.40 -13.07
C HIS A 554 4.67 12.40 -11.73
N LEU A 555 5.35 11.98 -10.67
CA LEU A 555 4.84 11.93 -9.31
C LEU A 555 5.82 12.63 -8.38
N VAL A 556 5.33 13.60 -7.60
CA VAL A 556 6.08 14.22 -6.50
C VAL A 556 5.33 13.95 -5.20
N ASN A 557 6.02 13.34 -4.24
CA ASN A 557 5.52 13.17 -2.88
C ASN A 557 6.40 14.00 -1.95
N SER A 558 5.82 14.75 -1.02
CA SER A 558 6.59 15.55 -0.06
C SER A 558 5.90 15.58 1.29
N GLN A 559 6.71 15.61 2.35
CA GLN A 559 6.26 15.82 3.71
C GLN A 559 7.26 16.67 4.48
N VAL A 560 6.74 17.57 5.30
CA VAL A 560 7.51 18.43 6.21
C VAL A 560 6.87 18.33 7.59
N ILE A 561 7.65 18.05 8.62
CA ILE A 561 7.21 18.00 10.00
C ILE A 561 8.16 18.89 10.83
N LEU A 562 7.63 19.98 11.34
CA LEU A 562 8.31 20.91 12.23
C LEU A 562 7.75 20.75 13.64
N LYS A 563 8.60 20.37 14.58
CA LYS A 563 8.35 20.48 16.02
C LYS A 563 9.13 21.68 16.55
N TYR A 564 8.44 22.57 17.24
CA TYR A 564 9.05 23.72 17.89
C TYR A 564 8.47 23.86 19.28
N ASN A 565 9.18 23.37 20.29
CA ASN A 565 8.69 23.23 21.66
C ASN A 565 7.36 22.45 21.71
N SER A 566 6.27 23.09 22.13
CA SER A 566 4.92 22.53 22.19
C SER A 566 4.16 22.63 20.86
N PHE A 567 4.66 23.39 19.88
CA PHE A 567 4.02 23.52 18.58
C PHE A 567 4.47 22.40 17.65
N GLN A 568 3.53 21.89 16.89
CA GLN A 568 3.75 20.90 15.82
C GLN A 568 3.07 21.42 14.56
N PHE A 569 3.83 21.56 13.50
CA PHE A 569 3.32 21.89 12.18
C PHE A 569 3.73 20.78 11.22
N SER A 570 2.79 20.29 10.42
CA SER A 570 3.08 19.32 9.36
C SER A 570 2.35 19.67 8.08
N LEU A 571 3.02 19.40 6.98
CA LEU A 571 2.56 19.62 5.64
C LEU A 571 2.85 18.37 4.82
N SER A 572 1.87 17.88 4.07
CA SER A 572 2.10 16.85 3.02
C SER A 572 1.64 17.39 1.67
N GLY A 573 2.41 17.10 0.64
CA GLY A 573 2.16 17.55 -0.72
C GLY A 573 2.25 16.40 -1.71
N LEU A 574 1.35 16.40 -2.68
CA LEU A 574 1.34 15.48 -3.81
C LEU A 574 1.21 16.29 -5.09
N PHE A 575 2.05 16.03 -6.07
CA PHE A 575 1.85 16.44 -7.45
C PHE A 575 1.82 15.21 -8.34
N LYS A 576 0.81 15.10 -9.18
CA LYS A 576 0.64 14.02 -10.15
C LYS A 576 0.41 14.60 -11.53
N GLU A 577 1.13 14.05 -12.50
CA GLU A 577 0.88 14.24 -13.92
C GLU A 577 0.84 12.87 -14.61
N ARG A 578 -0.15 12.65 -15.46
CA ARG A 578 -0.41 11.40 -16.18
C ARG A 578 -0.70 11.68 -17.64
N ASN A 579 -0.71 10.64 -18.46
CA ASN A 579 -1.19 10.77 -19.84
C ASN A 579 -2.65 11.18 -19.83
N THR A 580 -3.04 11.99 -20.83
CA THR A 580 -4.43 12.39 -21.04
C THR A 580 -5.29 11.15 -21.25
N GLN A 581 -6.38 11.04 -20.48
CA GLN A 581 -7.37 9.98 -20.62
C GLN A 581 -8.69 10.60 -21.05
N ILE A 582 -9.25 10.08 -22.12
CA ILE A 582 -10.55 10.48 -22.64
C ILE A 582 -11.48 9.30 -22.47
N ALA A 583 -12.59 9.49 -21.76
CA ALA A 583 -13.67 8.53 -21.78
C ALA A 583 -14.62 8.89 -22.92
N GLU A 584 -14.54 8.19 -24.02
CA GLU A 584 -15.41 8.39 -25.18
C GLU A 584 -16.88 8.24 -24.80
N SER A 585 -17.21 7.30 -23.91
CA SER A 585 -18.58 7.06 -23.43
C SER A 585 -19.21 8.24 -22.69
N ILE A 586 -18.40 9.17 -22.14
CA ILE A 586 -18.87 10.37 -21.42
C ILE A 586 -18.34 11.67 -22.03
N SER A 587 -17.66 11.60 -23.17
CA SER A 587 -17.08 12.74 -23.90
C SER A 587 -16.29 13.71 -23.02
N LYS A 588 -15.57 13.19 -22.01
CA LYS A 588 -14.82 13.99 -21.02
C LYS A 588 -13.41 13.51 -20.84
N GLU A 589 -12.56 14.50 -20.65
CA GLU A 589 -11.16 14.36 -20.35
C GLU A 589 -10.92 14.39 -18.84
N LEU A 590 -10.12 13.44 -18.37
CA LEU A 590 -9.60 13.46 -17.01
C LEU A 590 -8.42 14.44 -16.95
N LYS A 591 -8.43 15.38 -15.99
CA LYS A 591 -7.30 16.31 -15.83
C LYS A 591 -5.97 15.54 -15.82
N SER A 592 -5.06 15.92 -16.72
CA SER A 592 -3.74 15.30 -16.84
C SER A 592 -2.86 15.59 -15.64
N SER A 593 -3.04 16.72 -14.94
CA SER A 593 -2.22 17.06 -13.77
C SER A 593 -3.02 17.74 -12.67
N TYR A 594 -2.61 17.51 -11.42
CA TYR A 594 -3.11 18.21 -10.25
C TYR A 594 -2.08 18.21 -9.11
N ALA A 595 -2.26 19.14 -8.17
CA ALA A 595 -1.49 19.20 -6.93
C ALA A 595 -2.42 19.24 -5.72
N LEU A 596 -2.05 18.53 -4.67
CA LEU A 596 -2.73 18.50 -3.38
C LEU A 596 -1.79 18.94 -2.29
N LEU A 597 -2.33 19.64 -1.30
CA LEU A 597 -1.60 20.09 -0.13
C LEU A 597 -2.47 19.87 1.10
N ASN A 598 -1.96 19.15 2.10
CA ASN A 598 -2.62 18.94 3.38
C ASN A 598 -1.76 19.54 4.49
N ALA A 599 -2.39 20.14 5.49
CA ALA A 599 -1.70 20.80 6.60
C ALA A 599 -2.30 20.40 7.94
N ARG A 600 -1.45 20.33 8.97
CA ARG A 600 -1.87 20.13 10.36
C ARG A 600 -1.07 21.06 11.27
N LEU A 601 -1.76 21.71 12.19
CA LEU A 601 -1.18 22.49 13.28
C LEU A 601 -1.64 21.88 14.59
N GLY A 602 -0.71 21.63 15.51
CA GLY A 602 -0.96 21.09 16.84
C GLY A 602 -0.26 21.91 17.92
N TYR A 603 -0.85 21.93 19.11
CA TYR A 603 -0.25 22.50 20.31
C TYR A 603 -0.35 21.49 21.45
N GLY A 604 0.79 21.16 22.06
CA GLY A 604 0.93 20.18 23.12
C GLY A 604 0.88 20.77 24.52
N PHE A 605 0.23 20.04 25.42
CA PHE A 605 0.13 20.31 26.85
C PHE A 605 0.71 19.12 27.63
N LEU A 606 0.96 19.28 28.92
CA LEU A 606 1.40 18.20 29.82
C LEU A 606 2.61 17.45 29.23
N ASP A 607 3.65 18.19 28.88
CA ASP A 607 4.86 17.63 28.23
C ASP A 607 4.54 16.89 26.91
N ASN A 608 3.62 17.44 26.12
CA ASN A 608 3.12 16.88 24.86
C ASN A 608 2.38 15.54 25.01
N LYS A 609 1.92 15.16 26.20
CA LYS A 609 1.09 13.98 26.42
C LYS A 609 -0.34 14.19 25.94
N LEU A 610 -0.82 15.42 25.92
CA LEU A 610 -2.12 15.84 25.38
C LEU A 610 -1.89 16.95 24.35
N SER A 611 -2.58 16.95 23.24
CA SER A 611 -2.50 18.04 22.25
C SER A 611 -3.86 18.31 21.61
N ILE A 612 -4.09 19.58 21.28
CA ILE A 612 -5.17 19.99 20.37
C ILE A 612 -4.58 20.14 18.97
N ASN A 613 -5.38 19.88 17.96
CA ASN A 613 -4.94 20.05 16.58
C ASN A 613 -6.06 20.56 15.66
N ILE A 614 -5.64 21.25 14.61
CA ILE A 614 -6.45 21.62 13.46
C ILE A 614 -5.77 21.01 12.23
N GLN A 615 -6.56 20.41 11.37
CA GLN A 615 -6.09 19.78 10.14
C GLN A 615 -6.94 20.20 8.96
N ILE A 616 -6.29 20.50 7.84
CA ILE A 616 -6.93 20.85 6.58
C ILE A 616 -6.43 19.88 5.51
N LEU A 617 -7.36 19.13 4.94
CA LEU A 617 -7.10 18.31 3.76
C LEU A 617 -7.46 19.10 2.51
N ASN A 618 -6.68 18.90 1.43
CA ASN A 618 -6.83 19.61 0.18
C ASN A 618 -6.95 21.13 0.39
N LEU A 619 -5.94 21.73 1.02
CA LEU A 619 -5.89 23.14 1.42
C LEU A 619 -6.25 24.12 0.29
N THR A 620 -5.87 23.79 -0.95
CA THR A 620 -6.09 24.60 -2.16
C THR A 620 -7.46 24.41 -2.79
N ASP A 621 -8.31 23.54 -2.22
CA ASP A 621 -9.62 23.13 -2.78
C ASP A 621 -9.54 22.67 -4.24
N THR A 622 -8.47 21.95 -4.57
CA THR A 622 -8.25 21.42 -5.92
C THR A 622 -9.36 20.44 -6.28
N LYS A 623 -10.04 20.65 -7.42
CA LYS A 623 -11.01 19.71 -7.97
C LYS A 623 -10.27 18.68 -8.83
N TYR A 624 -10.33 17.42 -8.45
CA TYR A 624 -9.57 16.35 -9.10
C TYR A 624 -10.32 15.01 -9.08
N GLN A 625 -9.84 14.09 -9.89
CA GLN A 625 -10.24 12.68 -9.91
C GLN A 625 -8.97 11.85 -10.06
N ASN A 626 -8.88 10.74 -9.35
CA ASN A 626 -7.83 9.76 -9.57
C ASN A 626 -8.20 8.79 -10.69
N ILE A 627 -9.44 8.39 -10.72
CA ILE A 627 -10.05 7.50 -11.71
C ILE A 627 -11.28 8.19 -12.27
N LEU A 628 -11.53 7.98 -13.55
CA LEU A 628 -12.64 8.59 -14.25
C LEU A 628 -13.99 8.20 -13.61
N GLY A 629 -14.84 9.19 -13.35
CA GLY A 629 -16.14 9.04 -12.70
C GLY A 629 -16.12 9.27 -11.19
N ALA A 630 -15.07 8.84 -10.49
CA ALA A 630 -14.94 8.97 -9.03
C ALA A 630 -14.41 10.37 -8.66
N LYS A 631 -15.29 11.33 -8.38
CA LYS A 631 -14.90 12.65 -7.87
C LYS A 631 -14.30 12.54 -6.49
N MET A 632 -13.16 13.19 -6.29
CA MET A 632 -12.49 13.24 -5.02
C MET A 632 -13.00 14.41 -4.17
N PRO A 633 -12.93 14.32 -2.83
CA PRO A 633 -13.36 15.37 -1.91
C PRO A 633 -12.67 16.71 -2.18
N GLY A 634 -13.40 17.80 -1.96
CA GLY A 634 -12.86 19.16 -1.90
C GLY A 634 -12.00 19.39 -0.66
N ARG A 635 -11.88 20.67 -0.24
CA ARG A 635 -11.21 21.01 1.02
C ARG A 635 -12.06 20.59 2.20
N TRP A 636 -11.43 19.94 3.19
CA TRP A 636 -12.05 19.55 4.46
C TRP A 636 -11.25 20.11 5.63
N LEU A 637 -11.94 20.75 6.56
CA LEU A 637 -11.42 21.23 7.82
C LEU A 637 -11.86 20.30 8.94
N MET A 638 -10.94 19.94 9.84
CA MET A 638 -11.22 19.20 11.06
C MET A 638 -10.39 19.70 12.22
N GLY A 639 -10.93 19.58 13.43
CA GLY A 639 -10.22 19.86 14.67
C GLY A 639 -10.36 18.71 15.65
N GLY A 640 -9.42 18.59 16.57
CA GLY A 640 -9.48 17.49 17.52
C GLY A 640 -8.45 17.53 18.63
N ILE A 641 -8.48 16.45 19.40
CA ILE A 641 -7.59 16.18 20.53
C ILE A 641 -6.82 14.90 20.26
N SER A 642 -5.53 14.92 20.56
CA SER A 642 -4.68 13.72 20.51
C SER A 642 -3.97 13.51 21.85
N TRP A 643 -3.70 12.27 22.21
CA TRP A 643 -2.98 11.93 23.44
C TRP A 643 -1.92 10.86 23.18
N ASN A 644 -0.88 10.88 24.01
CA ASN A 644 0.23 9.91 23.98
C ASN A 644 0.77 9.71 25.41
N PHE A 645 0.15 8.82 26.14
CA PHE A 645 0.55 8.44 27.50
C PHE A 645 1.44 7.17 27.44
N ASN A 646 2.74 7.34 27.74
CA ASN A 646 3.78 6.30 27.71
C ASN A 646 4.32 6.04 29.11
#